data_fa501348c91ea6056ce53d9dd751469d
#
_entry.id   fa501348c91ea6056ce53d9dd751469d
#
_cell.length_a   1.000
_cell.length_b   1.000
_cell.length_c   1.000
_cell.angle_alpha   90.00
_cell.angle_beta   90.00
_cell.angle_gamma   90.00
#
_symmetry.space_group_name_H-M   'P 1'
#
loop_
_entity.id
_entity.type
_entity.pdbx_description
1 polymer ?
#
loop_
_entity_poly.entity_id
_entity_poly.type
_entity_poly.pdbx_seq_one_letter_code
_entity_poly.pdbx_strand_id
1 'polypeptide(L)'
;FQITVYKHRDNRPTWYERGMVYQIFPDRYARDEHWRERTMTQLEKPRKGIQRRMVEDWNEPPVYERAEDGSIKTWDFYGGSLKGIQEDLPRIAELGFTAIYLNPIFEAASNHRYDTADYTKIDPILGTEQDFTELCQAAEKLGISIILDGVFNHTGDDSIYFNRYGNYPGVGAWQSEDSPWRDAFYFHEDGSYDCWWGVGNMPAINESSELVRERLLGKDGVIRKWLRAGAHGWRLDVADELSDDFLAEIKKAVLAEKLDALLLGEVWEDASNKISYGHLRRYLQGSELDSAMDYPFRDMVIGFLMGYKNAYQAAEDIETLRENYPREALSCALNLLSSHDRPRIISVLGGGPDESQLPECERSKWRLDENSMGLAKSRFWLATLMQMTFPGVPSIYYGDEYGLEGLTDPGNRRTLPTKDQLHDFDTLAIVKNASAVRRALPFMIDGEIKAFALNDEVLAYNRTGKDGESATVIINRSLRNSHRVTIPALDECASDVISGHECEIHNGTVTLDLYPLGSSIIYHHAEQRLQEPLDHGAGVVCHITSVPTDDGKPGTIGAPTRRFIDHLAAMGMRYWQVLPVNPTDFFRSPYAGPSAFAGNIDLLPESHEELAADFETWKARGGEDADPLYTAFKHRNADWLEKYCVYMAVKKYFEGESRHNWPADVARYNEHLIDDKRFHDEAELQAYMQYRFDLAWCELMNYAHKKGIEVIGDIPMYVSDDSADAWSEPENFWLSDTGKAIEISGAPPDNFAPEGQVWGNPTFRWDHMK
;
A
#
# COMPACT_ATOMS: atom_id res chain seq x y z
N PHE A 1 -6.81 27.57 21.55
CA PHE A 1 -5.72 27.71 20.56
C PHE A 1 -4.43 27.12 21.13
N GLN A 2 -3.79 26.24 20.35
CA GLN A 2 -2.45 25.76 20.63
C GLN A 2 -1.47 26.48 19.67
N ILE A 3 -0.32 26.90 20.19
CA ILE A 3 0.81 27.40 19.38
C ILE A 3 2.02 26.57 19.76
N THR A 4 2.50 25.74 18.84
CA THR A 4 3.67 24.94 19.04
C THR A 4 4.89 25.68 18.51
N VAL A 5 5.82 26.05 19.41
CA VAL A 5 7.11 26.67 19.07
C VAL A 5 8.16 25.58 19.00
N TYR A 6 8.83 25.45 17.88
CA TYR A 6 9.81 24.39 17.65
C TYR A 6 11.09 24.89 16.98
N LYS A 7 12.16 24.14 17.16
CA LYS A 7 13.43 24.38 16.49
C LYS A 7 13.46 23.65 15.17
N HIS A 8 13.68 24.38 14.09
CA HIS A 8 13.87 23.79 12.76
C HIS A 8 15.09 22.86 12.73
N ARG A 9 14.99 21.77 11.98
CA ARG A 9 16.07 20.80 11.73
C ARG A 9 16.49 20.87 10.25
N ASP A 10 17.73 21.30 9.98
CA ASP A 10 18.26 21.40 8.62
C ASP A 10 18.46 20.04 7.94
N ASN A 11 18.94 19.03 8.69
CA ASN A 11 19.21 17.67 8.19
C ASN A 11 18.07 16.72 8.57
N ARG A 12 16.88 16.92 8.01
CA ARG A 12 15.72 16.05 8.26
C ARG A 12 15.88 14.70 7.54
N PRO A 13 15.25 13.62 8.03
CA PRO A 13 15.28 12.31 7.38
C PRO A 13 14.39 12.29 6.13
N THR A 14 14.78 13.02 5.09
CA THR A 14 13.98 13.15 3.83
C THR A 14 13.78 11.82 3.11
N TRP A 15 14.70 10.86 3.29
CA TRP A 15 14.54 9.49 2.82
C TRP A 15 13.32 8.80 3.44
N TYR A 16 12.99 9.16 4.69
CA TYR A 16 11.83 8.65 5.41
C TYR A 16 10.56 9.43 5.05
N GLU A 17 10.60 10.77 5.11
CA GLU A 17 9.45 11.64 4.80
C GLU A 17 8.81 11.31 3.45
N ARG A 18 9.64 11.02 2.44
CA ARG A 18 9.20 10.72 1.07
C ARG A 18 8.89 9.26 0.83
N GLY A 19 9.07 8.43 1.85
CA GLY A 19 8.97 6.99 1.75
C GLY A 19 7.63 6.40 2.16
N MET A 20 7.65 5.08 2.20
CA MET A 20 6.63 4.21 2.79
C MET A 20 7.34 3.16 3.64
N VAL A 21 6.76 2.87 4.80
CA VAL A 21 7.33 1.93 5.77
C VAL A 21 6.61 0.59 5.71
N TYR A 22 7.38 -0.49 5.74
CA TYR A 22 6.88 -1.84 5.92
C TYR A 22 7.29 -2.33 7.31
N GLN A 23 6.33 -2.52 8.22
CA GLN A 23 6.61 -3.00 9.57
C GLN A 23 6.66 -4.52 9.60
N ILE A 24 7.71 -5.08 10.16
CA ILE A 24 7.94 -6.53 10.25
C ILE A 24 8.07 -6.99 11.69
N PHE A 25 7.32 -8.04 12.06
CA PHE A 25 7.55 -8.83 13.27
C PHE A 25 8.43 -10.03 12.91
N PRO A 26 9.75 -10.00 13.22
CA PRO A 26 10.73 -10.89 12.58
C PRO A 26 10.48 -12.39 12.76
N ASP A 27 10.05 -12.81 13.95
CA ASP A 27 9.78 -14.24 14.25
C ASP A 27 8.68 -14.86 13.37
N ARG A 28 7.79 -14.03 12.80
CA ARG A 28 6.58 -14.45 12.09
C ARG A 28 6.59 -14.10 10.60
N TYR A 29 7.71 -13.57 10.10
CA TYR A 29 7.77 -13.04 8.74
C TYR A 29 8.22 -14.07 7.70
N ALA A 30 9.44 -14.58 7.83
CA ALA A 30 10.00 -15.54 6.87
C ALA A 30 11.11 -16.38 7.50
N ARG A 31 11.12 -17.66 7.15
CA ARG A 31 12.17 -18.63 7.51
C ARG A 31 13.21 -18.69 6.40
N ASP A 32 14.49 -18.83 6.76
CA ASP A 32 15.55 -19.26 5.83
C ASP A 32 15.78 -20.79 5.89
N GLU A 33 16.64 -21.31 5.03
CA GLU A 33 16.93 -22.76 4.97
C GLU A 33 17.49 -23.38 6.26
N HIS A 34 18.13 -22.58 7.13
CA HIS A 34 18.76 -23.03 8.38
C HIS A 34 17.92 -22.71 9.63
N TRP A 35 16.71 -22.19 9.48
CA TRP A 35 15.87 -21.72 10.59
C TRP A 35 15.68 -22.79 11.67
N ARG A 36 15.44 -24.05 11.25
CA ARG A 36 15.10 -25.15 12.18
C ARG A 36 16.27 -25.51 13.07
N GLU A 37 17.44 -25.74 12.48
CA GLU A 37 18.66 -26.07 13.22
C GLU A 37 19.05 -24.94 14.18
N ARG A 38 18.99 -23.70 13.68
CA ARG A 38 19.30 -22.49 14.47
C ARG A 38 18.35 -22.36 15.66
N THR A 39 17.04 -22.46 15.44
CA THR A 39 16.02 -22.35 16.49
C THR A 39 16.16 -23.47 17.51
N MET A 40 16.27 -24.74 17.08
CA MET A 40 16.47 -25.88 17.97
C MET A 40 17.71 -25.69 18.86
N THR A 41 18.84 -25.37 18.26
CA THR A 41 20.11 -25.16 18.98
C THR A 41 19.99 -24.10 20.10
N GLN A 42 19.18 -23.07 19.88
CA GLN A 42 18.97 -22.02 20.89
C GLN A 42 17.95 -22.43 21.95
N LEU A 43 16.90 -23.15 21.56
CA LEU A 43 15.86 -23.58 22.50
C LEU A 43 16.29 -24.75 23.39
N GLU A 44 17.22 -25.59 22.93
CA GLU A 44 17.84 -26.67 23.71
C GLU A 44 18.75 -26.15 24.85
N LYS A 45 19.24 -24.89 24.74
CA LYS A 45 20.00 -24.29 25.84
C LYS A 45 19.07 -24.07 27.03
N PRO A 46 19.40 -24.65 28.21
CA PRO A 46 18.55 -24.51 29.38
C PRO A 46 18.50 -23.03 29.82
N ARG A 47 17.29 -22.53 30.03
CA ARG A 47 17.03 -21.19 30.55
C ARG A 47 16.11 -21.30 31.76
N LYS A 48 16.66 -21.06 32.95
CA LYS A 48 15.92 -21.21 34.19
C LYS A 48 14.78 -20.18 34.25
N GLY A 49 13.62 -20.60 34.74
CA GLY A 49 12.45 -19.74 34.92
C GLY A 49 11.66 -19.43 33.64
N ILE A 50 12.12 -19.91 32.46
CA ILE A 50 11.51 -19.55 31.17
C ILE A 50 11.30 -20.83 30.35
N GLN A 51 10.06 -21.02 29.87
CA GLN A 51 9.74 -22.10 28.97
C GLN A 51 9.60 -21.55 27.54
N ARG A 52 10.20 -22.26 26.59
CA ARG A 52 10.21 -21.90 25.17
C ARG A 52 9.89 -23.12 24.33
N ARG A 53 9.10 -22.93 23.28
CA ARG A 53 8.68 -23.96 22.35
C ARG A 53 8.98 -23.56 20.92
N MET A 54 9.53 -24.45 20.12
CA MET A 54 9.59 -24.28 18.67
C MET A 54 8.26 -24.69 18.05
N VAL A 55 7.71 -23.85 17.18
CA VAL A 55 6.51 -24.16 16.39
C VAL A 55 6.98 -24.61 15.00
N GLU A 56 6.76 -25.86 14.69
CA GLU A 56 7.19 -26.44 13.40
C GLU A 56 6.23 -26.06 12.26
N ASP A 57 4.92 -26.13 12.52
CA ASP A 57 3.92 -25.73 11.55
C ASP A 57 3.84 -24.20 11.46
N TRP A 58 4.27 -23.65 10.31
CA TRP A 58 4.24 -22.21 10.05
C TRP A 58 2.83 -21.62 10.17
N ASN A 59 1.80 -22.41 9.92
CA ASN A 59 0.40 -21.99 9.92
C ASN A 59 -0.31 -22.18 11.26
N GLU A 60 0.37 -22.73 12.25
CA GLU A 60 -0.23 -22.90 13.59
C GLU A 60 -0.62 -21.51 14.14
N PRO A 61 -1.88 -21.30 14.55
CA PRO A 61 -2.28 -20.01 15.09
C PRO A 61 -1.54 -19.72 16.41
N PRO A 62 -1.04 -18.48 16.60
CA PRO A 62 -0.35 -18.13 17.84
C PRO A 62 -1.34 -18.09 19.01
N VAL A 63 -0.98 -18.74 20.10
CA VAL A 63 -1.76 -18.78 21.36
C VAL A 63 -0.80 -18.70 22.53
N TYR A 64 -1.16 -17.93 23.57
CA TYR A 64 -0.41 -17.92 24.81
C TYR A 64 -0.94 -18.98 25.79
N GLU A 65 -0.06 -19.86 26.22
CA GLU A 65 -0.32 -20.70 27.39
C GLU A 65 -0.06 -19.88 28.64
N ARG A 66 -1.11 -19.65 29.47
CA ARG A 66 -1.03 -18.84 30.68
C ARG A 66 -0.94 -19.70 31.92
N ALA A 67 -0.18 -19.21 32.92
CA ALA A 67 -0.14 -19.73 34.27
C ALA A 67 -1.39 -19.26 35.07
N GLU A 68 -1.55 -19.80 36.28
CA GLU A 68 -2.71 -19.46 37.16
C GLU A 68 -2.74 -17.97 37.54
N ASP A 69 -1.60 -17.30 37.59
CA ASP A 69 -1.47 -15.87 37.88
C ASP A 69 -1.68 -14.96 36.63
N GLY A 70 -1.98 -15.57 35.46
CA GLY A 70 -2.19 -14.86 34.20
C GLY A 70 -0.92 -14.60 33.40
N SER A 71 0.27 -14.90 33.95
CA SER A 71 1.54 -14.75 33.23
C SER A 71 1.66 -15.75 32.07
N ILE A 72 2.45 -15.41 31.06
CA ILE A 72 2.71 -16.32 29.93
C ILE A 72 3.69 -17.41 30.41
N LYS A 73 3.24 -18.66 30.28
CA LYS A 73 3.99 -19.83 30.73
C LYS A 73 5.02 -20.28 29.71
N THR A 74 4.67 -20.24 28.43
CA THR A 74 5.50 -20.75 27.33
C THR A 74 5.55 -19.76 26.18
N TRP A 75 6.75 -19.44 25.71
CA TRP A 75 6.97 -18.61 24.53
C TRP A 75 7.14 -19.47 23.28
N ASP A 76 6.31 -19.20 22.27
CA ASP A 76 6.28 -19.90 21.00
C ASP A 76 7.16 -19.21 19.96
N PHE A 77 8.15 -19.89 19.43
CA PHE A 77 9.05 -19.39 18.39
C PHE A 77 8.77 -20.06 17.06
N TYR A 78 8.46 -19.26 16.04
CA TYR A 78 8.19 -19.74 14.68
C TYR A 78 9.45 -19.78 13.81
N GLY A 79 10.54 -19.19 14.28
CA GLY A 79 11.84 -19.28 13.64
C GLY A 79 12.02 -18.40 12.40
N GLY A 80 11.25 -17.32 12.28
CA GLY A 80 11.56 -16.27 11.31
C GLY A 80 12.93 -15.66 11.56
N SER A 81 13.56 -15.09 10.53
CA SER A 81 14.97 -14.71 10.58
C SER A 81 15.31 -13.46 9.77
N LEU A 82 16.44 -12.82 10.09
CA LEU A 82 16.97 -11.71 9.31
C LEU A 82 17.31 -12.13 7.87
N LYS A 83 17.78 -13.36 7.68
CA LYS A 83 18.05 -13.92 6.35
C LYS A 83 16.79 -14.09 5.54
N GLY A 84 15.72 -14.62 6.16
CA GLY A 84 14.41 -14.72 5.51
C GLY A 84 13.84 -13.37 5.09
N ILE A 85 14.03 -12.32 5.91
CA ILE A 85 13.68 -10.94 5.55
C ILE A 85 14.53 -10.47 4.36
N GLN A 86 15.84 -10.74 4.37
CA GLN A 86 16.76 -10.35 3.30
C GLN A 86 16.36 -10.97 1.96
N GLU A 87 15.95 -12.22 1.95
CA GLU A 87 15.52 -12.94 0.73
C GLU A 87 14.25 -12.35 0.11
N ASP A 88 13.41 -11.67 0.91
CA ASP A 88 12.16 -11.06 0.46
C ASP A 88 12.26 -9.56 0.14
N LEU A 89 13.42 -8.94 0.32
CA LEU A 89 13.63 -7.52 0.01
C LEU A 89 13.22 -7.11 -1.41
N PRO A 90 13.45 -7.92 -2.48
CA PRO A 90 13.03 -7.57 -3.83
C PRO A 90 11.52 -7.36 -3.94
N ARG A 91 10.69 -8.20 -3.28
CA ARG A 91 9.23 -8.05 -3.25
C ARG A 91 8.83 -6.76 -2.52
N ILE A 92 9.46 -6.49 -1.36
CA ILE A 92 9.18 -5.28 -0.59
C ILE A 92 9.50 -4.03 -1.43
N ALA A 93 10.61 -4.03 -2.15
CA ALA A 93 11.00 -2.94 -3.06
C ALA A 93 10.01 -2.80 -4.23
N GLU A 94 9.54 -3.91 -4.82
CA GLU A 94 8.55 -3.91 -5.91
C GLU A 94 7.22 -3.27 -5.47
N LEU A 95 6.81 -3.49 -4.22
CA LEU A 95 5.62 -2.85 -3.64
C LEU A 95 5.80 -1.34 -3.41
N GLY A 96 7.03 -0.83 -3.56
CA GLY A 96 7.34 0.58 -3.43
C GLY A 96 7.73 1.03 -2.02
N PHE A 97 7.96 0.10 -1.09
CA PHE A 97 8.43 0.45 0.25
C PHE A 97 9.91 0.86 0.21
N THR A 98 10.21 1.93 0.94
CA THR A 98 11.56 2.52 1.02
C THR A 98 12.17 2.41 2.40
N ALA A 99 11.41 1.93 3.36
CA ALA A 99 11.90 1.66 4.71
C ALA A 99 11.25 0.40 5.30
N ILE A 100 12.01 -0.32 6.12
CA ILE A 100 11.52 -1.43 6.94
C ILE A 100 11.69 -1.03 8.41
N TYR A 101 10.60 -1.07 9.16
CA TYR A 101 10.63 -0.99 10.61
C TYR A 101 10.58 -2.40 11.19
N LEU A 102 11.65 -2.79 11.86
CA LEU A 102 11.77 -4.09 12.54
C LEU A 102 11.33 -3.96 13.99
N ASN A 103 10.32 -4.73 14.41
CA ASN A 103 10.09 -4.98 15.84
C ASN A 103 11.35 -5.57 16.48
N PRO A 104 11.49 -5.57 17.83
CA PRO A 104 12.77 -5.83 18.49
C PRO A 104 13.50 -7.07 18.00
N ILE A 105 14.81 -6.92 17.76
CA ILE A 105 15.67 -7.98 17.20
C ILE A 105 16.78 -8.43 18.15
N PHE A 106 16.89 -7.79 19.33
CA PHE A 106 17.97 -8.09 20.28
C PHE A 106 17.67 -9.34 21.10
N GLU A 107 18.74 -9.92 21.68
CA GLU A 107 18.60 -11.11 22.51
C GLU A 107 17.58 -10.88 23.63
N ALA A 108 16.64 -11.83 23.78
CA ALA A 108 15.55 -11.76 24.74
C ALA A 108 15.07 -13.14 25.16
N ALA A 109 14.19 -13.21 26.15
CA ALA A 109 13.54 -14.45 26.58
C ALA A 109 12.30 -14.77 25.77
N SER A 110 11.51 -13.74 25.41
CA SER A 110 10.27 -13.85 24.66
C SER A 110 10.46 -13.82 23.15
N ASN A 111 9.40 -14.20 22.43
CA ASN A 111 9.35 -14.11 20.97
C ASN A 111 9.16 -12.69 20.45
N HIS A 112 8.62 -11.77 21.26
CA HIS A 112 8.43 -10.36 20.90
C HIS A 112 9.66 -9.50 21.16
N ARG A 113 10.55 -9.92 22.06
CA ARG A 113 11.85 -9.31 22.38
C ARG A 113 11.80 -7.91 23.03
N TYR A 114 10.60 -7.48 23.50
CA TYR A 114 10.49 -6.28 24.29
C TYR A 114 11.13 -6.44 25.69
N ASP A 115 11.25 -7.67 26.19
CA ASP A 115 12.03 -8.05 27.38
C ASP A 115 13.53 -8.20 27.03
N THR A 116 14.14 -7.17 26.48
CA THR A 116 15.53 -7.22 25.98
C THR A 116 16.49 -7.68 27.05
N ALA A 117 17.29 -8.68 26.69
CA ALA A 117 18.31 -9.27 27.57
C ALA A 117 19.72 -8.72 27.33
N ASP A 118 20.09 -8.49 26.09
CA ASP A 118 21.38 -7.88 25.69
C ASP A 118 21.21 -7.01 24.44
N TYR A 119 21.16 -5.70 24.62
CA TYR A 119 21.04 -4.74 23.50
C TYR A 119 22.21 -4.78 22.51
N THR A 120 23.34 -5.41 22.89
CA THR A 120 24.52 -5.45 22.03
C THR A 120 24.59 -6.66 21.13
N LYS A 121 23.59 -7.57 21.22
CA LYS A 121 23.53 -8.80 20.43
C LYS A 121 22.19 -8.96 19.73
N ILE A 122 22.25 -9.40 18.49
CA ILE A 122 21.07 -9.93 17.81
C ILE A 122 20.62 -11.22 18.51
N ASP A 123 19.31 -11.42 18.62
CA ASP A 123 18.77 -12.69 19.11
C ASP A 123 19.27 -13.84 18.21
N PRO A 124 19.95 -14.84 18.80
CA PRO A 124 20.52 -15.92 18.01
C PRO A 124 19.50 -16.77 17.22
N ILE A 125 18.20 -16.68 17.55
CA ILE A 125 17.13 -17.30 16.77
C ILE A 125 16.91 -16.54 15.46
N LEU A 126 17.04 -15.22 15.47
CA LEU A 126 16.90 -14.37 14.27
C LEU A 126 18.13 -14.39 13.37
N GLY A 127 19.32 -14.58 13.96
CA GLY A 127 20.59 -14.54 13.24
C GLY A 127 21.73 -13.95 14.07
N THR A 128 22.69 -13.34 13.38
CA THR A 128 23.90 -12.74 13.92
C THR A 128 24.00 -11.26 13.60
N GLU A 129 24.96 -10.56 14.18
CA GLU A 129 25.31 -9.18 13.80
C GLU A 129 25.76 -9.07 12.33
N GLN A 130 26.41 -10.12 11.82
CA GLN A 130 26.78 -10.19 10.41
C GLN A 130 25.55 -10.25 9.51
N ASP A 131 24.55 -11.10 9.86
CA ASP A 131 23.28 -11.20 9.10
C ASP A 131 22.54 -9.86 9.09
N PHE A 132 22.57 -9.11 10.20
CA PHE A 132 21.98 -7.78 10.25
C PHE A 132 22.69 -6.78 9.33
N THR A 133 24.03 -6.79 9.34
CA THR A 133 24.83 -5.91 8.47
C THR A 133 24.59 -6.25 6.99
N GLU A 134 24.53 -7.55 6.66
CA GLU A 134 24.22 -8.01 5.29
C GLU A 134 22.81 -7.63 4.87
N LEU A 135 21.81 -7.73 5.75
CA LEU A 135 20.44 -7.27 5.52
C LEU A 135 20.42 -5.76 5.19
N CYS A 136 21.10 -4.93 6.00
CA CYS A 136 21.19 -3.49 5.77
C CYS A 136 21.82 -3.16 4.42
N GLN A 137 22.95 -3.82 4.08
CA GLN A 137 23.62 -3.63 2.79
C GLN A 137 22.80 -4.08 1.59
N ALA A 138 22.04 -5.17 1.74
CA ALA A 138 21.14 -5.66 0.70
C ALA A 138 19.94 -4.71 0.51
N ALA A 139 19.39 -4.20 1.61
CA ALA A 139 18.29 -3.24 1.62
C ALA A 139 18.71 -1.91 0.97
N GLU A 140 19.88 -1.39 1.31
CA GLU A 140 20.43 -0.14 0.75
C GLU A 140 20.56 -0.21 -0.79
N LYS A 141 20.98 -1.35 -1.34
CA LYS A 141 21.06 -1.56 -2.81
C LYS A 141 19.71 -1.47 -3.51
N LEU A 142 18.63 -1.70 -2.79
CA LEU A 142 17.25 -1.61 -3.26
C LEU A 142 16.57 -0.30 -2.86
N GLY A 143 17.31 0.64 -2.25
CA GLY A 143 16.77 1.91 -1.78
C GLY A 143 15.89 1.78 -0.53
N ILE A 144 16.09 0.72 0.26
CA ILE A 144 15.34 0.45 1.49
C ILE A 144 16.22 0.75 2.71
N SER A 145 15.73 1.55 3.64
CA SER A 145 16.35 1.90 4.91
C SER A 145 15.80 1.04 6.05
N ILE A 146 16.64 0.69 7.03
CA ILE A 146 16.22 -0.13 8.19
C ILE A 146 16.05 0.76 9.42
N ILE A 147 14.89 0.66 10.08
CA ILE A 147 14.55 1.32 11.35
C ILE A 147 14.45 0.24 12.42
N LEU A 148 15.12 0.46 13.55
CA LEU A 148 15.13 -0.45 14.69
C LEU A 148 14.17 0.00 15.78
N ASP A 149 13.70 -0.96 16.58
CA ASP A 149 12.93 -0.73 17.79
C ASP A 149 13.85 -0.57 19.00
N GLY A 150 13.78 0.56 19.67
CA GLY A 150 14.59 0.91 20.84
C GLY A 150 13.79 0.81 22.14
N VAL A 151 13.88 -0.33 22.80
CA VAL A 151 13.23 -0.58 24.10
C VAL A 151 14.16 -0.10 25.20
N PHE A 152 14.19 1.21 25.50
CA PHE A 152 15.16 1.79 26.42
C PHE A 152 14.57 2.21 27.78
N ASN A 153 13.27 2.00 27.98
CA ASN A 153 12.62 2.23 29.27
C ASN A 153 12.84 1.08 30.27
N HIS A 154 12.90 -0.16 29.79
CA HIS A 154 13.01 -1.37 30.60
C HIS A 154 13.88 -2.44 29.95
N THR A 155 14.27 -3.45 30.75
CA THR A 155 14.91 -4.68 30.23
C THR A 155 14.05 -5.88 30.59
N GLY A 156 14.41 -7.08 30.10
CA GLY A 156 13.92 -8.32 30.70
C GLY A 156 14.51 -8.54 32.09
N ASP A 157 13.74 -9.15 33.00
CA ASP A 157 14.29 -9.62 34.27
C ASP A 157 15.31 -10.76 34.08
N ASP A 158 15.21 -11.46 32.93
CA ASP A 158 16.22 -12.40 32.43
C ASP A 158 17.16 -11.70 31.43
N SER A 159 17.94 -10.75 31.90
CA SER A 159 18.90 -9.99 31.10
C SER A 159 20.31 -10.04 31.75
N ILE A 160 21.33 -9.70 30.98
CA ILE A 160 22.70 -9.54 31.52
C ILE A 160 22.81 -8.44 32.58
N TYR A 161 21.82 -7.52 32.58
CA TYR A 161 21.78 -6.37 33.47
C TYR A 161 21.09 -6.71 34.79
N PHE A 162 19.92 -7.35 34.76
CA PHE A 162 19.13 -7.69 35.94
C PHE A 162 19.43 -9.10 36.47
N ASN A 163 19.53 -10.09 35.58
CA ASN A 163 19.93 -11.48 35.77
C ASN A 163 19.23 -12.22 36.92
N ARG A 164 17.90 -12.09 36.96
CA ARG A 164 17.08 -12.66 38.04
C ARG A 164 17.29 -14.15 38.27
N TYR A 165 17.41 -14.91 37.17
CA TYR A 165 17.48 -16.37 37.20
C TYR A 165 18.93 -16.91 37.17
N GLY A 166 19.93 -16.06 37.00
CA GLY A 166 21.33 -16.48 36.89
C GLY A 166 21.62 -17.23 35.59
N ASN A 167 20.95 -16.86 34.49
CA ASN A 167 21.16 -17.45 33.18
C ASN A 167 22.35 -16.83 32.43
N TYR A 168 22.83 -15.70 32.87
CA TYR A 168 23.97 -15.00 32.27
C TYR A 168 25.20 -14.98 33.17
N PRO A 169 26.40 -14.98 32.58
CA PRO A 169 27.62 -14.80 33.35
C PRO A 169 27.68 -13.38 33.97
N GLY A 170 28.21 -13.28 35.17
CA GLY A 170 28.27 -12.01 35.89
C GLY A 170 27.15 -11.84 36.92
N VAL A 171 27.30 -10.84 37.77
CA VAL A 171 26.34 -10.54 38.83
C VAL A 171 25.41 -9.43 38.36
N GLY A 172 24.13 -9.77 38.11
CA GLY A 172 23.10 -8.81 37.76
C GLY A 172 22.56 -8.02 38.97
N ALA A 173 21.80 -6.96 38.69
CA ALA A 173 21.26 -6.06 39.70
C ALA A 173 20.38 -6.75 40.76
N TRP A 174 19.65 -7.79 40.35
CA TRP A 174 18.81 -8.58 41.26
C TRP A 174 19.61 -9.44 42.24
N GLN A 175 20.77 -9.94 41.79
CA GLN A 175 21.51 -10.95 42.52
C GLN A 175 22.33 -10.41 43.69
N SER A 176 22.73 -9.12 43.68
CA SER A 176 23.54 -8.51 44.73
C SER A 176 23.38 -6.99 44.74
N GLU A 177 23.40 -6.41 45.93
CA GLU A 177 23.47 -4.96 46.13
C GLU A 177 24.82 -4.40 45.65
N ASP A 178 25.88 -5.22 45.65
CA ASP A 178 27.21 -4.87 45.14
C ASP A 178 27.34 -5.06 43.62
N SER A 179 26.26 -5.40 42.93
CA SER A 179 26.31 -5.54 41.48
C SER A 179 26.68 -4.22 40.80
N PRO A 180 27.53 -4.22 39.79
CA PRO A 180 27.81 -3.01 39.01
C PRO A 180 26.51 -2.45 38.31
N TRP A 181 25.50 -3.28 38.14
CA TRP A 181 24.22 -2.90 37.54
C TRP A 181 23.18 -2.46 38.57
N ARG A 182 23.48 -2.45 39.86
CA ARG A 182 22.50 -2.13 40.90
C ARG A 182 21.85 -0.77 40.70
N ASP A 183 22.64 0.24 40.38
CA ASP A 183 22.22 1.61 40.12
C ASP A 183 21.47 1.78 38.77
N ALA A 184 21.49 0.76 37.91
CA ALA A 184 20.79 0.78 36.65
C ALA A 184 19.28 0.56 36.77
N PHE A 185 18.79 0.25 37.98
CA PHE A 185 17.39 -0.01 38.28
C PHE A 185 16.95 0.63 39.60
N TYR A 186 15.66 0.85 39.77
CA TYR A 186 15.10 1.42 40.98
C TYR A 186 14.67 0.31 41.93
N PHE A 187 15.37 0.16 43.07
CA PHE A 187 15.03 -0.79 44.13
C PHE A 187 14.52 -0.05 45.36
N HIS A 188 13.52 -0.66 46.02
CA HIS A 188 12.93 -0.15 47.26
C HIS A 188 13.50 -0.88 48.50
N GLU A 189 13.29 -0.30 49.69
CA GLU A 189 13.79 -0.84 50.97
C GLU A 189 13.22 -2.23 51.31
N ASP A 190 12.03 -2.56 50.76
CA ASP A 190 11.37 -3.87 50.94
C ASP A 190 11.88 -4.93 49.94
N GLY A 191 12.85 -4.58 49.09
CA GLY A 191 13.43 -5.45 48.06
C GLY A 191 12.61 -5.51 46.77
N SER A 192 11.47 -4.79 46.66
CA SER A 192 10.78 -4.61 45.40
C SER A 192 11.53 -3.68 44.45
N TYR A 193 11.11 -3.59 43.22
CA TYR A 193 11.70 -2.75 42.19
C TYR A 193 10.63 -2.17 41.27
N ASP A 194 10.94 -1.04 40.66
CA ASP A 194 10.08 -0.45 39.65
C ASP A 194 10.10 -1.28 38.38
N CYS A 195 8.93 -1.45 37.76
CA CYS A 195 8.77 -2.17 36.50
C CYS A 195 7.73 -1.46 35.61
N TRP A 196 7.85 -1.69 34.33
CA TRP A 196 6.94 -1.09 33.37
C TRP A 196 5.48 -1.51 33.66
N TRP A 197 4.65 -0.55 34.01
CA TRP A 197 3.20 -0.70 34.33
C TRP A 197 2.86 -1.88 35.26
N GLY A 198 3.75 -2.22 36.16
CA GLY A 198 3.55 -3.35 37.09
C GLY A 198 3.84 -4.72 36.50
N VAL A 199 4.38 -4.79 35.28
CA VAL A 199 4.78 -6.03 34.61
C VAL A 199 6.14 -6.50 35.16
N GLY A 200 6.10 -7.40 36.15
CA GLY A 200 7.26 -7.76 36.98
C GLY A 200 8.46 -8.36 36.25
N ASN A 201 8.30 -8.89 35.02
CA ASN A 201 9.42 -9.37 34.21
C ASN A 201 10.04 -8.28 33.32
N MET A 202 9.62 -7.00 33.47
CA MET A 202 10.14 -5.85 32.75
C MET A 202 10.61 -4.74 33.73
N PRO A 203 11.75 -4.95 34.45
CA PRO A 203 12.29 -3.96 35.37
C PRO A 203 12.65 -2.66 34.67
N ALA A 204 12.19 -1.53 35.23
CA ALA A 204 12.41 -0.20 34.70
C ALA A 204 13.88 0.25 34.86
N ILE A 205 14.44 0.81 33.81
CA ILE A 205 15.79 1.32 33.75
C ILE A 205 15.88 2.69 34.45
N ASN A 206 16.88 2.88 35.28
CA ASN A 206 17.24 4.18 35.83
C ASN A 206 18.03 5.02 34.81
N GLU A 207 17.35 5.92 34.13
CA GLU A 207 17.91 6.83 33.12
C GLU A 207 19.01 7.77 33.70
N SER A 208 19.04 7.98 35.03
CA SER A 208 20.01 8.84 35.70
C SER A 208 21.33 8.13 35.94
N SER A 209 21.39 6.80 35.83
CA SER A 209 22.61 6.02 36.02
C SER A 209 23.64 6.33 34.94
N GLU A 210 24.86 6.69 35.37
CA GLU A 210 25.99 6.93 34.44
C GLU A 210 26.32 5.69 33.62
N LEU A 211 26.20 4.52 34.21
CA LEU A 211 26.44 3.24 33.52
C LEU A 211 25.40 2.99 32.39
N VAL A 212 24.15 3.28 32.66
CA VAL A 212 23.07 3.19 31.64
C VAL A 212 23.33 4.18 30.52
N ARG A 213 23.64 5.43 30.85
CA ARG A 213 23.94 6.48 29.87
C ARG A 213 25.13 6.11 28.99
N GLU A 214 26.23 5.66 29.59
CA GLU A 214 27.40 5.23 28.81
C GLU A 214 27.05 4.01 27.93
N ARG A 215 26.27 3.04 28.46
CA ARG A 215 25.88 1.83 27.72
C ARG A 215 24.98 2.13 26.53
N LEU A 216 24.05 3.06 26.66
CA LEU A 216 23.11 3.40 25.60
C LEU A 216 23.63 4.52 24.69
N LEU A 217 24.12 5.62 25.28
CA LEU A 217 24.42 6.88 24.59
C LEU A 217 25.91 7.10 24.30
N GLY A 218 26.80 6.37 24.98
CA GLY A 218 28.25 6.51 24.85
C GLY A 218 28.74 6.34 23.42
N LYS A 219 30.02 6.70 23.19
CA LYS A 219 30.63 6.62 21.86
C LYS A 219 30.51 5.21 21.24
N ASP A 220 30.66 4.18 22.06
CA ASP A 220 30.52 2.77 21.68
C ASP A 220 29.20 2.16 22.22
N GLY A 221 28.26 3.04 22.59
CA GLY A 221 26.95 2.68 23.11
C GLY A 221 26.04 2.06 22.04
N VAL A 222 25.01 1.44 22.54
CA VAL A 222 24.04 0.65 21.74
C VAL A 222 23.46 1.45 20.55
N ILE A 223 23.02 2.68 20.79
CA ILE A 223 22.38 3.52 19.76
C ILE A 223 23.32 3.73 18.58
N ARG A 224 24.57 4.12 18.86
CA ARG A 224 25.55 4.40 17.81
C ARG A 224 26.09 3.13 17.15
N LYS A 225 26.21 2.04 17.91
CA LYS A 225 26.68 0.74 17.41
C LYS A 225 25.80 0.30 16.22
N TRP A 226 24.48 0.29 16.41
CA TRP A 226 23.57 -0.23 15.40
C TRP A 226 23.36 0.73 14.21
N LEU A 227 23.50 2.04 14.43
CA LEU A 227 23.56 3.00 13.32
C LEU A 227 24.80 2.77 12.45
N ARG A 228 25.98 2.49 13.06
CA ARG A 228 27.20 2.11 12.31
C ARG A 228 27.07 0.76 11.61
N ALA A 229 26.31 -0.16 12.17
CA ALA A 229 26.04 -1.46 11.56
C ALA A 229 25.09 -1.39 10.37
N GLY A 230 24.46 -0.22 10.10
CA GLY A 230 23.67 0.03 8.90
C GLY A 230 22.23 0.47 9.16
N ALA A 231 21.76 0.60 10.42
CA ALA A 231 20.47 1.17 10.70
C ALA A 231 20.37 2.64 10.26
N HIS A 232 19.16 3.10 9.92
CA HIS A 232 18.88 4.47 9.52
C HIS A 232 18.09 5.26 10.55
N GLY A 233 17.67 4.62 11.64
CA GLY A 233 16.94 5.29 12.70
C GLY A 233 16.41 4.35 13.75
N TRP A 234 15.75 4.94 14.73
CA TRP A 234 15.14 4.26 15.85
C TRP A 234 13.68 4.67 16.01
N ARG A 235 12.82 3.71 16.29
CA ARG A 235 11.53 3.93 16.93
C ARG A 235 11.71 3.64 18.41
N LEU A 236 11.32 4.56 19.26
CA LEU A 236 11.41 4.38 20.71
C LEU A 236 10.11 3.81 21.26
N ASP A 237 10.24 2.65 21.88
CA ASP A 237 9.18 1.99 22.62
C ASP A 237 8.76 2.83 23.82
N VAL A 238 7.45 2.91 24.07
CA VAL A 238 6.85 3.64 25.19
C VAL A 238 7.52 4.98 25.50
N ALA A 239 7.59 5.88 24.52
CA ALA A 239 8.28 7.16 24.65
C ALA A 239 7.74 8.02 25.81
N ASP A 240 6.51 7.79 26.26
CA ASP A 240 5.89 8.44 27.41
C ASP A 240 6.60 8.08 28.73
N GLU A 241 7.27 6.95 28.79
CA GLU A 241 8.00 6.46 29.98
C GLU A 241 9.44 6.98 30.03
N LEU A 242 9.95 7.59 28.97
CA LEU A 242 11.28 8.19 28.91
C LEU A 242 11.19 9.68 29.27
N SER A 243 12.15 10.19 30.06
CA SER A 243 12.18 11.62 30.38
C SER A 243 12.55 12.47 29.17
N ASP A 244 12.07 13.72 29.13
CA ASP A 244 12.38 14.68 28.07
C ASP A 244 13.90 14.89 27.91
N ASP A 245 14.63 14.95 29.02
CA ASP A 245 16.07 15.14 29.00
C ASP A 245 16.81 13.92 28.44
N PHE A 246 16.34 12.71 28.76
CA PHE A 246 16.88 11.48 28.19
C PHE A 246 16.57 11.34 26.68
N LEU A 247 15.37 11.68 26.26
CA LEU A 247 15.01 11.76 24.83
C LEU A 247 15.90 12.73 24.07
N ALA A 248 16.19 13.90 24.66
CA ALA A 248 17.07 14.89 24.05
C ALA A 248 18.52 14.37 23.94
N GLU A 249 18.99 13.58 24.91
CA GLU A 249 20.31 12.94 24.87
C GLU A 249 20.37 11.81 23.85
N ILE A 250 19.31 10.99 23.74
CA ILE A 250 19.17 9.98 22.68
C ILE A 250 19.27 10.67 21.31
N LYS A 251 18.55 11.78 21.12
CA LYS A 251 18.59 12.55 19.86
C LYS A 251 20.01 13.02 19.54
N LYS A 252 20.73 13.56 20.52
CA LYS A 252 22.11 13.98 20.34
C LYS A 252 23.02 12.80 19.96
N ALA A 253 22.85 11.64 20.60
CA ALA A 253 23.63 10.45 20.28
C ALA A 253 23.35 9.95 18.84
N VAL A 254 22.10 9.92 18.44
CA VAL A 254 21.66 9.56 17.08
C VAL A 254 22.29 10.49 16.03
N LEU A 255 22.15 11.81 16.21
CA LEU A 255 22.65 12.81 15.26
C LEU A 255 24.17 12.91 15.24
N ALA A 256 24.84 12.58 16.34
CA ALA A 256 26.29 12.54 16.36
C ALA A 256 26.89 11.39 15.55
N GLU A 257 26.11 10.33 15.30
CA GLU A 257 26.51 9.21 14.46
C GLU A 257 26.06 9.37 13.01
N LYS A 258 24.78 9.79 12.80
CA LYS A 258 24.21 9.94 11.47
C LYS A 258 23.25 11.13 11.44
N LEU A 259 23.60 12.19 10.69
CA LEU A 259 22.91 13.48 10.72
C LEU A 259 21.44 13.41 10.25
N ASP A 260 21.13 12.52 9.34
CA ASP A 260 19.81 12.31 8.76
C ASP A 260 19.08 11.08 9.34
N ALA A 261 19.57 10.51 10.43
CA ALA A 261 18.90 9.40 11.08
C ALA A 261 17.57 9.82 11.71
N LEU A 262 16.59 8.93 11.62
CA LEU A 262 15.26 9.09 12.19
C LEU A 262 15.26 8.79 13.69
N LEU A 263 14.51 9.57 14.47
CA LEU A 263 14.12 9.24 15.84
C LEU A 263 12.61 9.43 15.98
N LEU A 264 11.87 8.31 15.96
CA LEU A 264 10.42 8.25 16.07
C LEU A 264 10.02 7.78 17.46
N GLY A 265 8.97 8.33 18.05
CA GLY A 265 8.44 7.89 19.34
C GLY A 265 7.14 7.13 19.22
N GLU A 266 6.92 6.16 20.09
CA GLU A 266 5.58 5.62 20.32
C GLU A 266 4.84 6.53 21.31
N VAL A 267 3.84 7.23 20.82
CA VAL A 267 2.91 8.06 21.60
C VAL A 267 1.50 7.79 21.06
N TRP A 268 0.59 7.38 21.94
CA TRP A 268 -0.72 6.89 21.49
C TRP A 268 -1.77 7.98 21.29
N GLU A 269 -1.51 9.18 21.80
CA GLU A 269 -2.38 10.34 21.67
C GLU A 269 -1.69 11.44 20.88
N ASP A 270 -2.28 12.64 20.87
CA ASP A 270 -1.67 13.83 20.25
C ASP A 270 -0.33 14.15 20.92
N ALA A 271 0.78 13.88 20.21
CA ALA A 271 2.14 14.08 20.71
C ALA A 271 2.52 15.54 20.89
N SER A 272 1.75 16.48 20.33
CA SER A 272 2.04 17.92 20.39
C SER A 272 1.67 18.54 21.74
N ASN A 273 0.75 17.90 22.47
CA ASN A 273 0.20 18.42 23.74
C ASN A 273 0.04 17.34 24.82
N LYS A 274 0.72 16.21 24.64
CA LYS A 274 0.67 15.10 25.58
C LYS A 274 1.11 15.55 26.97
N ILE A 275 0.29 15.22 27.95
CA ILE A 275 0.65 15.30 29.38
C ILE A 275 0.89 13.89 29.88
N SER A 276 2.11 13.59 30.30
CA SER A 276 2.49 12.34 30.91
C SER A 276 3.11 12.62 32.28
N TYR A 277 2.72 11.87 33.32
CA TYR A 277 3.19 12.05 34.70
C TYR A 277 3.07 13.47 35.23
N GLY A 278 2.03 14.23 34.77
CA GLY A 278 1.79 15.61 35.20
C GLY A 278 2.63 16.66 34.49
N HIS A 279 3.45 16.30 33.52
CA HIS A 279 4.29 17.19 32.73
C HIS A 279 3.83 17.26 31.29
N LEU A 280 3.76 18.48 30.72
CA LEU A 280 3.57 18.67 29.28
C LEU A 280 4.87 18.28 28.56
N ARG A 281 4.77 17.29 27.68
CA ARG A 281 5.92 16.73 26.96
C ARG A 281 6.37 17.64 25.81
N ARG A 282 7.65 17.58 25.50
CA ARG A 282 8.29 18.45 24.50
C ARG A 282 8.65 17.72 23.20
N TYR A 283 8.06 16.57 22.95
CA TYR A 283 8.40 15.65 21.87
C TYR A 283 8.67 16.31 20.52
N LEU A 284 7.79 17.24 20.10
CA LEU A 284 7.80 17.84 18.78
C LEU A 284 8.40 19.25 18.73
N GLN A 285 9.14 19.66 19.78
CA GLN A 285 9.78 20.98 19.84
C GLN A 285 11.16 21.02 19.15
N GLY A 286 11.55 19.95 18.43
CA GLY A 286 12.75 19.88 17.58
C GLY A 286 14.04 19.44 18.27
N SER A 287 14.03 19.16 19.59
CA SER A 287 15.19 18.67 20.34
C SER A 287 15.12 17.21 20.75
N GLU A 288 13.97 16.56 20.58
CA GLU A 288 13.70 15.20 21.04
C GLU A 288 13.37 14.29 19.83
N LEU A 289 12.10 14.13 19.51
CA LEU A 289 11.68 13.25 18.40
C LEU A 289 11.59 14.02 17.07
N ASP A 290 11.70 13.32 15.96
CA ASP A 290 11.34 13.86 14.66
C ASP A 290 9.82 13.86 14.49
N SER A 291 9.16 12.80 14.98
CA SER A 291 7.71 12.66 15.06
C SER A 291 7.33 11.46 15.94
N ALA A 292 6.06 11.10 15.91
CA ALA A 292 5.49 9.96 16.62
C ALA A 292 4.71 9.03 15.67
N MET A 293 4.39 7.83 16.17
CA MET A 293 3.42 6.94 15.55
C MET A 293 2.03 7.61 15.62
N ASP A 294 1.36 7.78 14.46
CA ASP A 294 0.13 8.57 14.35
C ASP A 294 -1.11 7.72 14.66
N TYR A 295 -1.29 7.37 15.93
CA TYR A 295 -2.52 6.72 16.41
C TYR A 295 -3.76 7.61 16.26
N PRO A 296 -3.71 8.94 16.45
CA PRO A 296 -4.84 9.82 16.15
C PRO A 296 -5.33 9.71 14.71
N PHE A 297 -4.43 9.62 13.72
CA PHE A 297 -4.80 9.34 12.33
C PHE A 297 -5.54 8.02 12.18
N ARG A 298 -4.99 6.93 12.76
CA ARG A 298 -5.63 5.61 12.75
C ARG A 298 -7.05 5.66 13.30
N ASP A 299 -7.23 6.27 14.46
CA ASP A 299 -8.50 6.33 15.15
C ASP A 299 -9.53 7.21 14.42
N MET A 300 -9.06 8.25 13.72
CA MET A 300 -9.88 9.07 12.83
C MET A 300 -10.37 8.24 11.63
N VAL A 301 -9.47 7.55 10.92
CA VAL A 301 -9.82 6.74 9.74
C VAL A 301 -10.80 5.63 10.10
N ILE A 302 -10.52 4.85 11.14
CA ILE A 302 -11.40 3.77 11.61
C ILE A 302 -12.73 4.34 12.09
N GLY A 303 -12.69 5.41 12.89
CA GLY A 303 -13.89 6.07 13.42
C GLY A 303 -14.82 6.53 12.32
N PHE A 304 -14.27 7.13 11.26
CA PHE A 304 -15.02 7.58 10.10
C PHE A 304 -15.59 6.39 9.30
N LEU A 305 -14.75 5.46 8.86
CA LEU A 305 -15.17 4.36 7.99
C LEU A 305 -16.12 3.37 8.66
N MET A 306 -15.99 3.17 9.98
CA MET A 306 -16.90 2.32 10.76
C MET A 306 -18.17 3.07 11.22
N GLY A 307 -18.26 4.38 10.98
CA GLY A 307 -19.42 5.18 11.33
C GLY A 307 -19.52 5.61 12.79
N TYR A 308 -18.44 5.45 13.55
CA TYR A 308 -18.36 5.98 14.93
C TYR A 308 -18.18 7.52 14.96
N LYS A 309 -17.61 8.06 13.87
CA LYS A 309 -17.49 9.50 13.63
C LYS A 309 -18.17 9.84 12.30
N ASN A 310 -18.86 10.97 12.24
CA ASN A 310 -19.32 11.52 10.96
C ASN A 310 -18.21 12.29 10.25
N ALA A 311 -18.45 12.73 9.01
CA ALA A 311 -17.44 13.42 8.21
C ALA A 311 -17.01 14.78 8.82
N TYR A 312 -17.90 15.47 9.53
CA TYR A 312 -17.56 16.74 10.21
C TYR A 312 -16.57 16.48 11.36
N GLN A 313 -16.79 15.44 12.16
CA GLN A 313 -15.88 15.06 13.24
C GLN A 313 -14.54 14.57 12.71
N ALA A 314 -14.53 13.79 11.61
CA ALA A 314 -13.29 13.37 10.97
C ALA A 314 -12.52 14.56 10.39
N ALA A 315 -13.20 15.53 9.79
CA ALA A 315 -12.57 16.75 9.30
C ALA A 315 -11.99 17.60 10.46
N GLU A 316 -12.67 17.67 11.60
CA GLU A 316 -12.16 18.34 12.80
C GLU A 316 -10.92 17.66 13.36
N ASP A 317 -10.88 16.34 13.41
CA ASP A 317 -9.68 15.59 13.81
C ASP A 317 -8.48 15.90 12.90
N ILE A 318 -8.70 15.94 11.58
CA ILE A 318 -7.63 16.28 10.60
C ILE A 318 -7.13 17.70 10.83
N GLU A 319 -8.05 18.67 10.98
CA GLU A 319 -7.68 20.09 11.22
C GLU A 319 -6.97 20.23 12.56
N THR A 320 -7.36 19.47 13.59
CA THR A 320 -6.68 19.47 14.89
C THR A 320 -5.23 19.02 14.76
N LEU A 321 -4.96 17.91 14.06
CA LEU A 321 -3.58 17.46 13.82
C LEU A 321 -2.80 18.51 13.01
N ARG A 322 -3.39 19.05 11.95
CA ARG A 322 -2.77 20.08 11.12
C ARG A 322 -2.39 21.33 11.91
N GLU A 323 -3.24 21.76 12.84
CA GLU A 323 -3.01 22.98 13.66
C GLU A 323 -2.03 22.73 14.81
N ASN A 324 -2.07 21.55 15.41
CA ASN A 324 -1.29 21.24 16.60
C ASN A 324 0.15 20.84 16.28
N TYR A 325 0.37 20.05 15.21
CA TYR A 325 1.69 19.56 14.87
C TYR A 325 2.51 20.60 14.10
N PRO A 326 3.79 20.77 14.42
CA PRO A 326 4.72 21.39 13.49
C PRO A 326 4.66 20.68 12.14
N ARG A 327 4.65 21.45 11.03
CA ARG A 327 4.56 20.85 9.68
C ARG A 327 5.60 19.78 9.44
N GLU A 328 6.82 19.98 9.92
CA GLU A 328 7.92 19.00 9.82
C GLU A 328 7.63 17.70 10.57
N ALA A 329 7.05 17.82 11.75
CA ALA A 329 6.66 16.65 12.54
C ALA A 329 5.49 15.90 11.91
N LEU A 330 4.49 16.63 11.39
CA LEU A 330 3.36 16.00 10.70
C LEU A 330 3.80 15.28 9.43
N SER A 331 4.76 15.82 8.66
CA SER A 331 5.31 15.13 7.48
C SER A 331 6.16 13.90 7.81
N CYS A 332 6.64 13.79 9.05
CA CYS A 332 7.35 12.62 9.58
C CYS A 332 6.48 11.68 10.42
N ALA A 333 5.19 11.97 10.64
CA ALA A 333 4.31 11.12 11.43
C ALA A 333 4.13 9.74 10.77
N LEU A 334 4.22 8.66 11.54
CA LEU A 334 4.05 7.30 11.02
C LEU A 334 2.58 6.94 10.98
N ASN A 335 1.95 7.07 9.82
CA ASN A 335 0.54 6.79 9.61
C ASN A 335 0.30 5.28 9.55
N LEU A 336 -0.09 4.68 10.68
CA LEU A 336 -0.37 3.26 10.79
C LEU A 336 -1.88 2.99 10.76
N LEU A 337 -2.27 1.80 10.27
CA LEU A 337 -3.65 1.27 10.40
C LEU A 337 -3.66 0.01 11.28
N SER A 338 -2.63 -0.81 11.19
CA SER A 338 -2.36 -1.97 12.05
C SER A 338 -0.96 -1.88 12.64
N SER A 339 -0.72 -2.64 13.69
CA SER A 339 0.61 -2.89 14.23
C SER A 339 0.64 -4.22 14.98
N HIS A 340 1.78 -4.55 15.57
CA HIS A 340 1.92 -5.70 16.48
C HIS A 340 1.14 -5.54 17.81
N ASP A 341 0.69 -4.30 18.15
CA ASP A 341 -0.11 -3.97 19.33
C ASP A 341 -1.58 -3.71 19.04
N ARG A 342 -1.95 -3.65 17.76
CA ARG A 342 -3.31 -3.36 17.32
C ARG A 342 -3.87 -4.48 16.46
N PRO A 343 -5.19 -4.72 16.50
CA PRO A 343 -5.83 -5.67 15.60
C PRO A 343 -5.51 -5.37 14.14
N ARG A 344 -5.48 -6.41 13.32
CA ARG A 344 -5.34 -6.29 11.86
C ARG A 344 -6.44 -5.44 11.29
N ILE A 345 -6.09 -4.48 10.43
CA ILE A 345 -7.05 -3.51 9.91
C ILE A 345 -8.21 -4.17 9.18
N ILE A 346 -7.95 -5.24 8.41
CA ILE A 346 -9.01 -5.96 7.70
C ILE A 346 -10.04 -6.56 8.67
N SER A 347 -9.60 -7.07 9.82
CA SER A 347 -10.50 -7.58 10.88
C SER A 347 -11.35 -6.47 11.50
N VAL A 348 -10.75 -5.30 11.71
CA VAL A 348 -11.47 -4.13 12.27
C VAL A 348 -12.51 -3.63 11.27
N LEU A 349 -12.15 -3.44 10.01
CA LEU A 349 -13.02 -2.91 8.97
C LEU A 349 -14.16 -3.87 8.59
N GLY A 350 -13.96 -5.17 8.80
CA GLY A 350 -14.99 -6.20 8.66
C GLY A 350 -15.94 -6.32 9.85
N GLY A 351 -15.75 -5.53 10.90
CA GLY A 351 -16.61 -5.57 12.08
C GLY A 351 -16.25 -6.68 13.08
N GLY A 352 -14.95 -6.92 13.28
CA GLY A 352 -14.45 -7.86 14.27
C GLY A 352 -15.09 -7.64 15.67
N PRO A 353 -15.32 -8.70 16.44
CA PRO A 353 -16.02 -8.62 17.71
C PRO A 353 -15.18 -7.89 18.77
N ASP A 354 -15.87 -7.45 19.82
CA ASP A 354 -15.21 -7.06 21.06
C ASP A 354 -14.52 -8.30 21.66
N GLU A 355 -13.20 -8.25 21.74
CA GLU A 355 -12.36 -9.37 22.17
C GLU A 355 -12.61 -9.81 23.62
N SER A 356 -13.09 -8.90 24.46
CA SER A 356 -13.46 -9.22 25.84
C SER A 356 -14.57 -10.28 25.91
N GLN A 357 -15.31 -10.46 24.82
CA GLN A 357 -16.42 -11.42 24.72
C GLN A 357 -15.97 -12.80 24.20
N LEU A 358 -14.72 -12.93 23.76
CA LEU A 358 -14.17 -14.19 23.23
C LEU A 358 -13.15 -14.82 24.18
N PRO A 359 -13.23 -16.15 24.43
CA PRO A 359 -12.15 -16.88 25.06
C PRO A 359 -10.83 -16.72 24.29
N GLU A 360 -9.70 -16.63 24.98
CA GLU A 360 -8.38 -16.41 24.34
C GLU A 360 -8.06 -17.47 23.27
N CYS A 361 -8.42 -18.73 23.50
CA CYS A 361 -8.21 -19.81 22.53
C CYS A 361 -9.06 -19.69 21.25
N GLU A 362 -10.10 -18.86 21.27
CA GLU A 362 -10.94 -18.59 20.10
C GLU A 362 -10.48 -17.36 19.35
N ARG A 363 -9.90 -16.36 20.05
CA ARG A 363 -9.42 -15.12 19.43
C ARG A 363 -8.40 -15.37 18.31
N SER A 364 -7.45 -16.28 18.53
CA SER A 364 -6.44 -16.61 17.52
C SER A 364 -6.99 -17.36 16.30
N LYS A 365 -8.15 -18.00 16.43
CA LYS A 365 -8.82 -18.75 15.36
C LYS A 365 -9.91 -17.96 14.66
N TRP A 366 -10.29 -16.82 15.22
CA TRP A 366 -11.37 -16.01 14.68
C TRP A 366 -11.04 -15.52 13.25
N ARG A 367 -12.06 -15.51 12.39
CA ARG A 367 -12.03 -15.06 11.00
C ARG A 367 -13.32 -14.36 10.64
N LEU A 368 -13.25 -13.46 9.69
CA LEU A 368 -14.41 -12.88 9.02
C LEU A 368 -15.12 -13.95 8.19
N ASP A 369 -16.45 -13.84 8.09
CA ASP A 369 -17.19 -14.52 7.05
C ASP A 369 -16.99 -13.83 5.69
N GLU A 370 -17.39 -14.47 4.58
CA GLU A 370 -17.16 -13.98 3.22
C GLU A 370 -17.78 -12.60 2.97
N ASN A 371 -18.99 -12.34 3.47
CA ASN A 371 -19.66 -11.06 3.29
C ASN A 371 -18.94 -9.95 4.06
N SER A 372 -18.55 -10.22 5.30
CA SER A 372 -17.77 -9.31 6.13
C SER A 372 -16.39 -9.04 5.53
N MET A 373 -15.76 -10.04 4.92
CA MET A 373 -14.48 -9.90 4.20
C MET A 373 -14.62 -8.99 2.97
N GLY A 374 -15.67 -9.16 2.15
CA GLY A 374 -15.93 -8.29 0.99
C GLY A 374 -16.11 -6.83 1.40
N LEU A 375 -16.90 -6.58 2.46
CA LEU A 375 -17.07 -5.26 3.03
C LEU A 375 -15.76 -4.70 3.61
N ALA A 376 -14.97 -5.54 4.28
CA ALA A 376 -13.68 -5.16 4.83
C ALA A 376 -12.72 -4.69 3.73
N LYS A 377 -12.65 -5.40 2.60
CA LYS A 377 -11.81 -5.02 1.45
C LYS A 377 -12.21 -3.68 0.84
N SER A 378 -13.52 -3.43 0.67
CA SER A 378 -14.00 -2.15 0.16
C SER A 378 -13.63 -0.99 1.10
N ARG A 379 -13.76 -1.16 2.40
CA ARG A 379 -13.30 -0.18 3.39
C ARG A 379 -11.78 -0.08 3.46
N PHE A 380 -11.06 -1.18 3.22
CA PHE A 380 -9.60 -1.19 3.22
C PHE A 380 -9.03 -0.37 2.06
N TRP A 381 -9.68 -0.39 0.90
CA TRP A 381 -9.37 0.55 -0.19
C TRP A 381 -9.41 1.99 0.30
N LEU A 382 -10.54 2.41 0.91
CA LEU A 382 -10.71 3.78 1.40
C LEU A 382 -9.69 4.13 2.48
N ALA A 383 -9.46 3.22 3.43
CA ALA A 383 -8.49 3.43 4.52
C ALA A 383 -7.06 3.60 3.97
N THR A 384 -6.66 2.73 3.05
CA THR A 384 -5.33 2.78 2.43
C THR A 384 -5.17 4.01 1.54
N LEU A 385 -6.22 4.40 0.81
CA LEU A 385 -6.20 5.63 0.02
C LEU A 385 -6.01 6.86 0.93
N MET A 386 -6.76 6.95 2.04
CA MET A 386 -6.55 8.00 3.04
C MET A 386 -5.12 7.98 3.58
N GLN A 387 -4.59 6.79 3.91
CA GLN A 387 -3.22 6.63 4.42
C GLN A 387 -2.16 7.12 3.42
N MET A 388 -2.33 6.84 2.14
CA MET A 388 -1.38 7.22 1.08
C MET A 388 -1.45 8.71 0.70
N THR A 389 -2.58 9.37 0.93
CA THR A 389 -2.81 10.77 0.56
C THR A 389 -2.74 11.74 1.74
N PHE A 390 -2.68 11.24 2.98
CA PHE A 390 -2.51 12.06 4.18
C PHE A 390 -1.06 12.56 4.33
N PRO A 391 -0.81 13.70 5.03
CA PRO A 391 0.56 14.07 5.45
C PRO A 391 1.16 13.00 6.35
N GLY A 392 2.47 12.80 6.26
CA GLY A 392 3.18 11.78 7.01
C GLY A 392 3.57 10.57 6.16
N VAL A 393 4.04 9.53 6.81
CA VAL A 393 4.66 8.35 6.19
C VAL A 393 3.76 7.14 6.39
N PRO A 394 3.16 6.59 5.33
CA PRO A 394 2.34 5.40 5.42
C PRO A 394 3.12 4.20 5.96
N SER A 395 2.52 3.46 6.89
CA SER A 395 3.08 2.22 7.43
C SER A 395 2.13 1.06 7.21
N ILE A 396 2.57 0.06 6.48
CA ILE A 396 1.85 -1.21 6.29
C ILE A 396 2.48 -2.26 7.21
N TYR A 397 1.68 -2.86 8.06
CA TYR A 397 2.11 -3.98 8.88
C TYR A 397 2.09 -5.26 8.05
N TYR A 398 3.18 -6.04 8.08
CA TYR A 398 3.35 -7.23 7.23
C TYR A 398 2.09 -8.11 7.20
N GLY A 399 1.69 -8.51 6.02
CA GLY A 399 0.52 -9.36 5.79
C GLY A 399 -0.80 -8.59 5.62
N ASP A 400 -0.88 -7.29 5.96
CA ASP A 400 -2.08 -6.49 5.67
C ASP A 400 -2.33 -6.39 4.16
N GLU A 401 -1.25 -6.36 3.36
CA GLU A 401 -1.31 -6.40 1.90
C GLU A 401 -1.86 -7.70 1.33
N TYR A 402 -1.98 -8.73 2.14
CA TYR A 402 -2.59 -10.03 1.81
C TYR A 402 -3.90 -10.27 2.57
N GLY A 403 -4.45 -9.25 3.22
CA GLY A 403 -5.68 -9.38 3.99
C GLY A 403 -5.54 -10.30 5.22
N LEU A 404 -4.34 -10.36 5.81
CA LEU A 404 -4.11 -11.21 6.99
C LEU A 404 -4.96 -10.74 8.16
N GLU A 405 -5.79 -11.62 8.67
CA GLU A 405 -6.72 -11.36 9.77
C GLU A 405 -6.08 -11.63 11.12
N GLY A 406 -6.53 -10.93 12.14
CA GLY A 406 -6.15 -11.15 13.53
C GLY A 406 -6.75 -10.09 14.44
N LEU A 407 -7.20 -10.52 15.61
CA LEU A 407 -7.59 -9.67 16.72
C LEU A 407 -6.31 -9.19 17.44
N THR A 408 -6.38 -8.78 18.71
CA THR A 408 -5.19 -8.34 19.45
C THR A 408 -4.13 -9.45 19.63
N ASP A 409 -3.01 -9.10 20.23
CA ASP A 409 -1.93 -10.01 20.61
C ASP A 409 -2.47 -11.26 21.37
N PRO A 410 -2.09 -12.49 20.94
CA PRO A 410 -1.15 -12.84 19.87
C PRO A 410 -1.80 -13.00 18.48
N GLY A 411 -3.11 -12.82 18.34
CA GLY A 411 -3.87 -13.07 17.10
C GLY A 411 -3.43 -12.21 15.92
N ASN A 412 -3.01 -10.96 16.15
CA ASN A 412 -2.49 -10.04 15.14
C ASN A 412 -1.05 -10.37 14.69
N ARG A 413 -0.33 -11.25 15.40
CA ARG A 413 1.06 -11.65 15.15
C ARG A 413 1.15 -13.01 14.46
N ARG A 414 0.25 -13.29 13.53
CA ARG A 414 0.29 -14.49 12.70
C ARG A 414 1.47 -14.46 11.74
N THR A 415 1.89 -15.63 11.32
CA THR A 415 2.91 -15.79 10.27
C THR A 415 2.42 -15.23 8.94
N LEU A 416 3.36 -14.64 8.18
CA LEU A 416 3.10 -14.28 6.80
C LEU A 416 2.80 -15.55 5.99
N PRO A 417 1.73 -15.61 5.18
CA PRO A 417 1.47 -16.74 4.31
C PRO A 417 2.64 -17.01 3.36
N THR A 418 2.95 -18.29 3.15
CA THR A 418 3.97 -18.68 2.16
C THR A 418 3.46 -18.39 0.74
N LYS A 419 4.37 -18.29 -0.23
CA LYS A 419 4.02 -18.00 -1.65
C LYS A 419 2.95 -18.95 -2.20
N ASP A 420 2.96 -20.22 -1.80
CA ASP A 420 1.99 -21.24 -2.23
C ASP A 420 0.59 -21.04 -1.59
N GLN A 421 0.49 -20.21 -0.57
CA GLN A 421 -0.75 -19.94 0.18
C GLN A 421 -1.34 -18.56 -0.13
N LEU A 422 -0.62 -17.75 -0.92
CA LEU A 422 -1.08 -16.45 -1.34
C LEU A 422 -2.12 -16.63 -2.46
N HIS A 423 -3.39 -16.54 -2.09
CA HIS A 423 -4.51 -16.64 -3.02
C HIS A 423 -5.32 -15.35 -3.12
N ASP A 424 -5.13 -14.41 -2.19
CA ASP A 424 -5.85 -13.14 -2.17
C ASP A 424 -4.97 -12.02 -2.74
N PHE A 425 -5.10 -11.79 -4.04
CA PHE A 425 -4.40 -10.69 -4.72
C PHE A 425 -5.17 -9.37 -4.70
N ASP A 426 -6.42 -9.34 -4.23
CA ASP A 426 -7.26 -8.14 -4.23
C ASP A 426 -6.71 -7.10 -3.24
N THR A 427 -6.39 -7.52 -2.00
CA THR A 427 -5.78 -6.64 -1.01
C THR A 427 -4.38 -6.17 -1.42
N LEU A 428 -3.62 -7.02 -2.13
CA LEU A 428 -2.34 -6.64 -2.70
C LEU A 428 -2.50 -5.56 -3.78
N ALA A 429 -3.51 -5.71 -4.65
CA ALA A 429 -3.84 -4.71 -5.67
C ALA A 429 -4.25 -3.38 -5.02
N ILE A 430 -5.03 -3.41 -3.94
CA ILE A 430 -5.40 -2.21 -3.17
C ILE A 430 -4.14 -1.46 -2.71
N VAL A 431 -3.19 -2.13 -2.06
CA VAL A 431 -1.97 -1.49 -1.58
C VAL A 431 -1.12 -0.97 -2.74
N LYS A 432 -0.96 -1.75 -3.83
CA LYS A 432 -0.22 -1.33 -5.03
C LYS A 432 -0.82 -0.08 -5.67
N ASN A 433 -2.14 -0.04 -5.86
CA ASN A 433 -2.82 1.08 -6.50
C ASN A 433 -2.80 2.35 -5.64
N ALA A 434 -3.09 2.22 -4.35
CA ALA A 434 -3.03 3.36 -3.44
C ALA A 434 -1.59 3.92 -3.31
N SER A 435 -0.57 3.05 -3.30
CA SER A 435 0.83 3.49 -3.31
C SER A 435 1.22 4.15 -4.65
N ALA A 436 0.62 3.73 -5.77
CA ALA A 436 0.83 4.38 -7.06
C ALA A 436 0.28 5.82 -7.07
N VAL A 437 -0.88 6.06 -6.44
CA VAL A 437 -1.41 7.43 -6.24
C VAL A 437 -0.40 8.31 -5.51
N ARG A 438 0.18 7.84 -4.39
CA ARG A 438 1.19 8.60 -3.64
C ARG A 438 2.41 8.95 -4.51
N ARG A 439 2.87 8.02 -5.34
CA ARG A 439 4.01 8.27 -6.25
C ARG A 439 3.65 9.21 -7.39
N ALA A 440 2.42 9.14 -7.90
CA ALA A 440 1.95 10.02 -8.98
C ALA A 440 1.74 11.47 -8.54
N LEU A 441 1.45 11.71 -7.25
CA LEU A 441 1.18 13.02 -6.69
C LEU A 441 2.19 13.37 -5.58
N PRO A 442 3.48 13.54 -5.90
CA PRO A 442 4.54 13.72 -4.92
C PRO A 442 4.41 15.00 -4.09
N PHE A 443 3.71 16.01 -4.58
CA PHE A 443 3.43 17.24 -3.83
C PHE A 443 2.58 16.99 -2.57
N MET A 444 1.82 15.88 -2.51
CA MET A 444 1.06 15.50 -1.32
C MET A 444 1.95 15.12 -0.13
N ILE A 445 3.22 14.76 -0.35
CA ILE A 445 4.12 14.30 0.71
C ILE A 445 4.35 15.40 1.74
N ASP A 446 4.73 16.59 1.28
CA ASP A 446 5.01 17.75 2.12
C ASP A 446 4.03 18.91 1.89
N GLY A 447 2.94 18.66 1.14
CA GLY A 447 1.88 19.62 0.87
C GLY A 447 1.01 19.90 2.10
N GLU A 448 0.36 21.05 2.09
CA GLU A 448 -0.63 21.41 3.10
C GLU A 448 -1.89 20.56 2.97
N ILE A 449 -2.56 20.31 4.09
CA ILE A 449 -3.87 19.67 4.13
C ILE A 449 -4.91 20.63 4.68
N LYS A 450 -6.12 20.59 4.09
CA LYS A 450 -7.29 21.32 4.62
C LYS A 450 -8.51 20.43 4.44
N ALA A 451 -9.11 20.01 5.55
CA ALA A 451 -10.24 19.08 5.55
C ALA A 451 -11.58 19.81 5.68
N PHE A 452 -12.61 19.20 5.12
CA PHE A 452 -14.00 19.65 5.23
C PHE A 452 -14.96 18.48 4.98
N ALA A 453 -16.15 18.58 5.52
CA ALA A 453 -17.23 17.63 5.23
C ALA A 453 -18.16 18.18 4.15
N LEU A 454 -18.56 17.32 3.21
CA LEU A 454 -19.59 17.66 2.22
C LEU A 454 -20.99 17.31 2.74
N ASN A 455 -21.07 16.31 3.58
CA ASN A 455 -22.24 15.90 4.38
C ASN A 455 -21.79 14.95 5.51
N ASP A 456 -22.71 14.33 6.24
CA ASP A 456 -22.38 13.42 7.35
C ASP A 456 -21.57 12.17 6.92
N GLU A 457 -21.66 11.75 5.64
CA GLU A 457 -21.08 10.52 5.13
C GLU A 457 -19.91 10.76 4.16
N VAL A 458 -19.74 12.00 3.66
CA VAL A 458 -18.71 12.33 2.67
C VAL A 458 -17.70 13.31 3.24
N LEU A 459 -16.49 12.80 3.48
CA LEU A 459 -15.32 13.56 3.90
C LEU A 459 -14.53 14.00 2.66
N ALA A 460 -14.02 15.24 2.67
CA ALA A 460 -13.09 15.71 1.66
C ALA A 460 -11.93 16.47 2.32
N TYR A 461 -10.77 16.46 1.65
CA TYR A 461 -9.64 17.29 2.03
C TYR A 461 -8.81 17.70 0.81
N ASN A 462 -8.39 18.94 0.81
CA ASN A 462 -7.46 19.48 -0.18
C ASN A 462 -6.03 19.19 0.25
N ARG A 463 -5.19 18.82 -0.73
CA ARG A 463 -3.74 18.76 -0.60
C ARG A 463 -3.15 19.81 -1.54
N THR A 464 -2.29 20.69 -1.03
CA THR A 464 -1.69 21.77 -1.82
C THR A 464 -0.18 21.77 -1.66
N GLY A 465 0.53 21.61 -2.76
CA GLY A 465 1.98 21.65 -2.84
C GLY A 465 2.54 23.07 -2.76
N LYS A 466 3.85 23.19 -2.61
CA LYS A 466 4.55 24.49 -2.51
C LYS A 466 4.49 25.29 -3.80
N ASP A 467 4.43 24.60 -4.94
CA ASP A 467 4.44 25.19 -6.28
C ASP A 467 3.02 25.43 -6.81
N GLY A 468 1.99 25.24 -5.96
CA GLY A 468 0.59 25.54 -6.29
C GLY A 468 -0.19 24.32 -6.80
N GLU A 469 0.46 23.18 -7.02
CA GLU A 469 -0.22 21.92 -7.36
C GLU A 469 -1.23 21.60 -6.27
N SER A 470 -2.40 21.12 -6.68
CA SER A 470 -3.46 20.81 -5.71
C SER A 470 -4.31 19.62 -6.13
N ALA A 471 -4.81 18.90 -5.13
CA ALA A 471 -5.79 17.86 -5.35
C ALA A 471 -6.80 17.82 -4.20
N THR A 472 -8.03 17.45 -4.52
CA THR A 472 -9.10 17.21 -3.54
C THR A 472 -9.38 15.72 -3.46
N VAL A 473 -9.10 15.12 -2.31
CA VAL A 473 -9.45 13.73 -2.01
C VAL A 473 -10.86 13.71 -1.42
N ILE A 474 -11.72 12.82 -1.91
CA ILE A 474 -13.13 12.73 -1.52
C ILE A 474 -13.45 11.28 -1.21
N ILE A 475 -14.05 11.01 -0.05
CA ILE A 475 -14.35 9.67 0.46
C ILE A 475 -15.81 9.60 0.88
N ASN A 476 -16.57 8.70 0.25
CA ASN A 476 -17.93 8.35 0.68
C ASN A 476 -17.89 7.05 1.49
N ARG A 477 -18.19 7.12 2.80
CA ARG A 477 -18.23 5.94 3.68
C ARG A 477 -19.57 5.22 3.70
N SER A 478 -20.59 5.77 3.05
CA SER A 478 -21.94 5.18 3.08
C SER A 478 -21.96 3.79 2.47
N LEU A 479 -22.67 2.88 3.10
CA LEU A 479 -22.86 1.51 2.57
C LEU A 479 -24.00 1.42 1.55
N ARG A 480 -24.84 2.46 1.43
CA ARG A 480 -26.09 2.39 0.67
C ARG A 480 -26.38 3.61 -0.19
N ASN A 481 -25.82 4.77 0.19
CA ASN A 481 -26.18 6.03 -0.42
C ASN A 481 -25.11 6.49 -1.41
N SER A 482 -25.51 6.69 -2.66
CA SER A 482 -24.75 7.50 -3.59
C SER A 482 -24.96 8.98 -3.25
N HIS A 483 -23.91 9.78 -3.37
CA HIS A 483 -23.95 11.21 -3.07
C HIS A 483 -23.48 12.01 -4.28
N ARG A 484 -24.34 12.91 -4.77
CA ARG A 484 -23.91 13.94 -5.70
C ARG A 484 -23.31 15.09 -4.93
N VAL A 485 -22.05 15.34 -5.16
CA VAL A 485 -21.26 16.35 -4.43
C VAL A 485 -20.68 17.40 -5.36
N THR A 486 -20.51 18.61 -4.83
CA THR A 486 -19.91 19.72 -5.56
C THR A 486 -18.76 20.28 -4.72
N ILE A 487 -17.60 20.41 -5.34
CA ILE A 487 -16.39 20.97 -4.75
C ILE A 487 -15.91 22.20 -5.54
N PRO A 488 -15.20 23.15 -4.94
CA PRO A 488 -14.54 24.21 -5.67
C PRO A 488 -13.49 23.66 -6.64
N ALA A 489 -13.45 24.16 -7.86
CA ALA A 489 -12.30 24.00 -8.73
C ALA A 489 -11.19 24.92 -8.21
N LEU A 490 -10.01 24.36 -7.99
CA LEU A 490 -8.85 25.09 -7.45
C LEU A 490 -7.92 25.62 -8.55
N ASP A 491 -8.16 25.22 -9.81
CA ASP A 491 -7.44 25.68 -10.99
C ASP A 491 -8.36 25.69 -12.21
N GLU A 492 -7.84 26.00 -13.41
CA GLU A 492 -8.57 26.10 -14.67
C GLU A 492 -9.10 24.76 -15.18
N CYS A 493 -8.39 23.67 -14.90
CA CYS A 493 -8.75 22.31 -15.28
C CYS A 493 -8.77 21.39 -14.05
N ALA A 494 -9.50 20.29 -14.15
CA ALA A 494 -9.57 19.28 -13.13
C ALA A 494 -9.72 17.88 -13.75
N SER A 495 -8.99 16.91 -13.24
CA SER A 495 -9.10 15.50 -13.65
C SER A 495 -9.19 14.59 -12.43
N ASP A 496 -10.02 13.56 -12.52
CA ASP A 496 -10.10 12.54 -11.47
C ASP A 496 -8.99 11.50 -11.68
N VAL A 497 -8.05 11.45 -10.76
CA VAL A 497 -6.87 10.55 -10.82
C VAL A 497 -7.27 9.07 -10.78
N ILE A 498 -8.38 8.75 -10.09
CA ILE A 498 -8.83 7.36 -9.94
C ILE A 498 -9.49 6.86 -11.23
N SER A 499 -10.37 7.67 -11.81
CA SER A 499 -11.07 7.32 -13.05
C SER A 499 -10.29 7.69 -14.31
N GLY A 500 -9.34 8.61 -14.21
CA GLY A 500 -8.58 9.15 -15.35
C GLY A 500 -9.36 10.12 -16.23
N HIS A 501 -10.58 10.51 -15.84
CA HIS A 501 -11.43 11.41 -16.62
C HIS A 501 -11.18 12.87 -16.30
N GLU A 502 -11.21 13.72 -17.34
CA GLU A 502 -11.32 15.18 -17.16
C GLU A 502 -12.67 15.52 -16.55
N CYS A 503 -12.66 16.43 -15.60
CA CYS A 503 -13.86 16.90 -14.90
C CYS A 503 -14.35 18.20 -15.53
N GLU A 504 -15.62 18.30 -15.84
CA GLU A 504 -16.22 19.57 -16.27
C GLU A 504 -16.28 20.57 -15.12
N ILE A 505 -15.77 21.77 -15.39
CA ILE A 505 -15.84 22.90 -14.43
C ILE A 505 -16.99 23.82 -14.82
N HIS A 506 -17.99 23.89 -13.97
CA HIS A 506 -19.13 24.80 -14.14
C HIS A 506 -19.12 25.85 -13.02
N ASN A 507 -19.06 27.13 -13.39
CA ASN A 507 -19.08 28.25 -12.44
C ASN A 507 -18.00 28.12 -11.34
N GLY A 508 -16.81 27.62 -11.65
CA GLY A 508 -15.71 27.45 -10.70
C GLY A 508 -15.91 26.25 -9.75
N THR A 509 -16.75 25.28 -10.11
CA THR A 509 -16.98 24.09 -9.31
C THR A 509 -16.95 22.82 -10.19
N VAL A 510 -16.54 21.71 -9.58
CA VAL A 510 -16.63 20.35 -10.10
C VAL A 510 -17.75 19.62 -9.38
N THR A 511 -18.64 18.96 -10.12
CA THR A 511 -19.72 18.13 -9.55
C THR A 511 -19.51 16.68 -9.99
N LEU A 512 -19.60 15.75 -9.04
CA LEU A 512 -19.41 14.32 -9.29
C LEU A 512 -20.41 13.47 -8.47
N ASP A 513 -20.70 12.29 -8.96
CA ASP A 513 -21.52 11.30 -8.26
C ASP A 513 -20.58 10.26 -7.61
N LEU A 514 -20.68 10.12 -6.28
CA LEU A 514 -19.91 9.16 -5.50
C LEU A 514 -20.82 8.01 -5.08
N TYR A 515 -20.48 6.81 -5.49
CA TYR A 515 -21.20 5.59 -5.10
C TYR A 515 -20.99 5.23 -3.63
N PRO A 516 -21.76 4.31 -3.07
CA PRO A 516 -21.48 3.73 -1.78
C PRO A 516 -20.05 3.19 -1.70
N LEU A 517 -19.33 3.52 -0.63
CA LEU A 517 -17.91 3.21 -0.44
C LEU A 517 -17.00 3.70 -1.59
N GLY A 518 -17.45 4.71 -2.33
CA GLY A 518 -16.69 5.30 -3.44
C GLY A 518 -15.69 6.37 -2.98
N SER A 519 -14.72 6.61 -3.82
CA SER A 519 -13.71 7.67 -3.63
C SER A 519 -13.36 8.35 -4.94
N SER A 520 -12.82 9.55 -4.87
CA SER A 520 -12.32 10.30 -6.01
C SER A 520 -11.13 11.17 -5.57
N ILE A 521 -10.19 11.38 -6.46
CA ILE A 521 -9.07 12.34 -6.25
C ILE A 521 -9.07 13.30 -7.43
N ILE A 522 -9.60 14.48 -7.20
CA ILE A 522 -9.64 15.52 -8.22
C ILE A 522 -8.33 16.28 -8.19
N TYR A 523 -7.48 16.04 -9.18
CA TYR A 523 -6.26 16.79 -9.41
C TYR A 523 -6.61 18.07 -10.17
N HIS A 524 -6.25 19.22 -9.60
CA HIS A 524 -6.47 20.54 -10.19
C HIS A 524 -5.18 20.99 -10.88
N HIS A 525 -5.29 21.42 -12.11
CA HIS A 525 -4.13 21.82 -12.92
C HIS A 525 -4.50 22.98 -13.85
N ALA A 526 -3.50 23.77 -14.23
CA ALA A 526 -3.66 24.74 -15.29
C ALA A 526 -4.00 24.03 -16.61
N GLU A 527 -4.69 24.71 -17.51
CA GLU A 527 -4.92 24.20 -18.85
C GLU A 527 -3.56 23.77 -19.42
N GLN A 528 -3.37 22.44 -19.58
CA GLN A 528 -2.19 21.95 -20.25
C GLN A 528 -2.24 22.47 -21.68
N ARG A 529 -1.56 23.56 -21.93
CA ARG A 529 -1.18 23.85 -23.30
C ARG A 529 -0.36 22.65 -23.74
N LEU A 530 -0.91 21.86 -24.69
CA LEU A 530 -0.23 20.78 -25.39
C LEU A 530 1.07 21.28 -26.05
N GLN A 531 2.08 21.60 -25.25
CA GLN A 531 3.34 22.16 -25.73
C GLN A 531 4.49 21.97 -24.74
N GLU A 532 4.71 20.74 -24.28
CA GLU A 532 6.09 20.35 -24.17
C GLU A 532 6.38 19.45 -25.37
N PRO A 533 7.20 19.91 -26.32
CA PRO A 533 7.65 19.01 -27.38
C PRO A 533 8.30 17.79 -26.72
N LEU A 534 8.06 16.60 -27.29
CA LEU A 534 8.76 15.40 -26.85
C LEU A 534 10.24 15.76 -26.66
N ASP A 535 10.79 15.49 -25.51
CA ASP A 535 12.20 15.72 -25.23
C ASP A 535 13.06 15.02 -26.29
N HIS A 536 14.20 15.61 -26.62
CA HIS A 536 15.13 15.02 -27.58
C HIS A 536 15.58 13.64 -27.06
N GLY A 537 15.28 12.60 -27.81
CA GLY A 537 15.57 11.23 -27.44
C GLY A 537 15.51 10.25 -28.63
N ALA A 538 15.87 9.02 -28.38
CA ALA A 538 15.78 7.93 -29.35
C ALA A 538 14.76 6.89 -28.85
N GLY A 539 14.09 6.23 -29.79
CA GLY A 539 13.10 5.20 -29.47
C GLY A 539 13.07 4.09 -30.51
N VAL A 540 12.24 3.09 -30.23
CA VAL A 540 12.03 1.93 -31.11
C VAL A 540 10.55 1.79 -31.40
N VAL A 541 10.19 1.58 -32.67
CA VAL A 541 8.85 1.15 -33.07
C VAL A 541 8.80 -0.37 -33.02
N CYS A 542 7.97 -0.94 -32.16
CA CYS A 542 7.82 -2.38 -32.06
C CYS A 542 6.43 -2.72 -31.48
N HIS A 543 5.59 -3.37 -32.29
CA HIS A 543 4.31 -3.84 -31.78
C HIS A 543 4.52 -4.95 -30.74
N ILE A 544 3.60 -5.06 -29.77
CA ILE A 544 3.67 -6.04 -28.66
C ILE A 544 3.85 -7.46 -29.19
N THR A 545 3.11 -7.86 -30.22
CA THR A 545 3.21 -9.19 -30.83
C THR A 545 4.55 -9.47 -31.50
N SER A 546 5.35 -8.43 -31.80
CA SER A 546 6.70 -8.56 -32.37
C SER A 546 7.81 -8.62 -31.33
N VAL A 547 7.47 -8.45 -30.04
CA VAL A 547 8.44 -8.58 -28.95
C VAL A 547 8.88 -10.04 -28.84
N PRO A 548 10.20 -10.35 -28.83
CA PRO A 548 10.69 -11.71 -28.76
C PRO A 548 10.25 -12.48 -27.52
N THR A 549 9.85 -13.72 -27.71
CA THR A 549 9.52 -14.69 -26.65
C THR A 549 10.46 -15.88 -26.70
N ASP A 550 10.64 -16.57 -25.57
CA ASP A 550 11.55 -17.72 -25.47
C ASP A 550 11.06 -18.94 -26.25
N ASP A 551 9.75 -19.03 -26.51
CA ASP A 551 9.08 -20.14 -27.21
C ASP A 551 8.74 -19.81 -28.68
N GLY A 552 9.12 -18.63 -29.15
CA GLY A 552 8.87 -18.18 -30.53
C GLY A 552 7.44 -17.83 -30.87
N LYS A 553 6.56 -17.72 -29.87
CA LYS A 553 5.18 -17.23 -30.05
C LYS A 553 5.15 -15.70 -30.13
N PRO A 554 4.04 -15.13 -30.60
CA PRO A 554 3.84 -13.69 -30.53
C PRO A 554 4.00 -13.16 -29.11
N GLY A 555 4.59 -11.98 -28.96
CA GLY A 555 4.75 -11.32 -27.67
C GLY A 555 3.40 -10.96 -27.07
N THR A 556 3.35 -10.92 -25.73
CA THR A 556 2.18 -10.53 -24.94
C THR A 556 2.55 -9.47 -23.91
N ILE A 557 1.54 -8.79 -23.37
CA ILE A 557 1.70 -7.91 -22.20
C ILE A 557 2.14 -8.77 -21.01
N GLY A 558 3.24 -8.39 -20.33
CA GLY A 558 3.76 -9.12 -19.20
C GLY A 558 5.26 -9.35 -19.26
N ALA A 559 5.75 -10.57 -19.00
CA ALA A 559 7.17 -10.86 -18.92
C ALA A 559 7.96 -10.55 -20.23
N PRO A 560 7.46 -10.85 -21.43
CA PRO A 560 8.17 -10.51 -22.66
C PRO A 560 8.36 -9.00 -22.84
N THR A 561 7.28 -8.23 -22.68
CA THR A 561 7.30 -6.77 -22.83
C THR A 561 8.11 -6.08 -21.75
N ARG A 562 8.10 -6.57 -20.51
CA ARG A 562 8.98 -6.06 -19.44
C ARG A 562 10.46 -6.28 -19.77
N ARG A 563 10.84 -7.47 -20.25
CA ARG A 563 12.22 -7.71 -20.71
C ARG A 563 12.62 -6.78 -21.87
N PHE A 564 11.68 -6.52 -22.78
CA PHE A 564 11.93 -5.58 -23.88
C PHE A 564 12.17 -4.16 -23.37
N ILE A 565 11.35 -3.68 -22.42
CA ILE A 565 11.54 -2.38 -21.75
C ILE A 565 12.91 -2.32 -21.05
N ASP A 566 13.32 -3.40 -20.34
CA ASP A 566 14.65 -3.46 -19.72
C ASP A 566 15.79 -3.34 -20.74
N HIS A 567 15.64 -3.96 -21.92
CA HIS A 567 16.61 -3.81 -23.01
C HIS A 567 16.64 -2.39 -23.57
N LEU A 568 15.48 -1.75 -23.76
CA LEU A 568 15.41 -0.36 -24.22
C LEU A 568 16.11 0.57 -23.23
N ALA A 569 15.82 0.42 -21.94
CA ALA A 569 16.45 1.19 -20.89
C ALA A 569 17.97 0.98 -20.84
N ALA A 570 18.43 -0.28 -20.95
CA ALA A 570 19.88 -0.60 -21.00
C ALA A 570 20.58 -0.03 -22.22
N MET A 571 19.87 0.14 -23.36
CA MET A 571 20.40 0.80 -24.57
C MET A 571 20.34 2.34 -24.49
N GLY A 572 19.79 2.92 -23.44
CA GLY A 572 19.62 4.36 -23.31
C GLY A 572 18.51 4.94 -24.20
N MET A 573 17.58 4.10 -24.66
CA MET A 573 16.38 4.57 -25.36
C MET A 573 15.43 5.25 -24.38
N ARG A 574 14.65 6.19 -24.89
CA ARG A 574 13.64 6.92 -24.12
C ARG A 574 12.21 6.55 -24.54
N TYR A 575 12.01 6.24 -25.81
CA TYR A 575 10.68 6.03 -26.36
C TYR A 575 10.48 4.62 -26.89
N TRP A 576 9.30 4.08 -26.63
CA TRP A 576 8.78 2.88 -27.27
C TRP A 576 7.47 3.22 -27.97
N GLN A 577 7.49 3.22 -29.30
CA GLN A 577 6.26 3.38 -30.08
C GLN A 577 5.63 2.01 -30.34
N VAL A 578 4.37 1.87 -29.96
CA VAL A 578 3.53 0.69 -30.25
C VAL A 578 2.58 1.00 -31.41
N LEU A 579 2.13 -0.02 -32.13
CA LEU A 579 0.98 0.08 -33.04
C LEU A 579 -0.33 -0.02 -32.22
N PRO A 580 -1.51 0.26 -32.83
CA PRO A 580 -2.76 0.24 -32.06
C PRO A 580 -2.97 -1.08 -31.32
N VAL A 581 -3.30 -0.98 -30.04
CA VAL A 581 -3.53 -2.12 -29.16
C VAL A 581 -5.03 -2.54 -29.14
N ASN A 582 -5.80 -2.06 -30.09
CA ASN A 582 -7.22 -2.35 -30.25
C ASN A 582 -7.45 -3.75 -30.82
N PRO A 583 -8.66 -4.32 -30.65
CA PRO A 583 -9.03 -5.59 -31.26
C PRO A 583 -8.90 -5.53 -32.78
N THR A 584 -8.50 -6.62 -33.40
CA THR A 584 -8.21 -6.68 -34.83
C THR A 584 -9.41 -7.15 -35.66
N ASP A 585 -9.40 -6.85 -36.96
CA ASP A 585 -10.32 -7.42 -37.92
C ASP A 585 -9.99 -8.89 -38.27
N PHE A 586 -10.71 -9.46 -39.24
CA PHE A 586 -10.46 -10.81 -39.76
C PHE A 586 -9.02 -10.98 -40.31
N PHE A 587 -8.42 -9.93 -40.83
CA PHE A 587 -7.05 -9.93 -41.36
C PHE A 587 -6.00 -9.64 -40.28
N ARG A 588 -6.43 -9.56 -39.01
CA ARG A 588 -5.60 -9.22 -37.84
C ARG A 588 -5.00 -7.82 -37.93
N SER A 589 -5.69 -6.88 -38.61
CA SER A 589 -5.31 -5.47 -38.62
C SER A 589 -5.98 -4.72 -37.47
N PRO A 590 -5.23 -3.99 -36.63
CA PRO A 590 -5.81 -3.17 -35.58
C PRO A 590 -6.39 -1.85 -36.11
N TYR A 591 -6.15 -1.50 -37.39
CA TYR A 591 -6.62 -0.25 -38.01
C TYR A 591 -8.04 -0.33 -38.58
N ALA A 592 -8.64 -1.52 -38.61
CA ALA A 592 -10.00 -1.74 -39.05
C ALA A 592 -10.74 -2.68 -38.08
N GLY A 593 -10.47 -2.52 -36.80
CA GLY A 593 -11.00 -3.35 -35.73
C GLY A 593 -12.49 -3.07 -35.44
N PRO A 594 -13.09 -3.91 -34.60
CA PRO A 594 -14.48 -3.78 -34.20
C PRO A 594 -14.73 -2.66 -33.17
N SER A 595 -13.71 -1.98 -32.66
CA SER A 595 -13.82 -0.83 -31.77
C SER A 595 -12.57 0.04 -31.80
N ALA A 596 -12.75 1.36 -31.67
CA ALA A 596 -11.66 2.32 -31.45
C ALA A 596 -11.20 2.39 -30.00
N PHE A 597 -11.97 1.89 -29.04
CA PHE A 597 -11.76 2.08 -27.60
C PHE A 597 -11.32 0.81 -26.88
N ALA A 598 -11.82 -0.34 -27.28
CA ALA A 598 -11.55 -1.60 -26.62
C ALA A 598 -10.09 -2.05 -26.76
N GLY A 599 -9.55 -2.69 -25.72
CA GLY A 599 -8.25 -3.34 -25.76
C GLY A 599 -8.31 -4.73 -26.41
N ASN A 600 -7.26 -5.11 -27.12
CA ASN A 600 -7.12 -6.44 -27.72
C ASN A 600 -6.71 -7.47 -26.67
N ILE A 601 -7.64 -8.28 -26.23
CA ILE A 601 -7.43 -9.32 -25.21
C ILE A 601 -6.46 -10.42 -25.67
N ASP A 602 -6.24 -10.60 -26.98
CA ASP A 602 -5.21 -11.51 -27.51
C ASP A 602 -3.77 -11.05 -27.21
N LEU A 603 -3.60 -9.82 -26.72
CA LEU A 603 -2.31 -9.32 -26.23
C LEU A 603 -2.04 -9.71 -24.78
N LEU A 604 -3.02 -10.28 -24.05
CA LEU A 604 -2.78 -10.83 -22.71
C LEU A 604 -2.05 -12.17 -22.79
N PRO A 605 -1.31 -12.56 -21.74
CA PRO A 605 -0.68 -13.88 -21.69
C PRO A 605 -1.68 -15.02 -21.50
N GLU A 606 -2.85 -14.73 -20.90
CA GLU A 606 -3.94 -15.70 -20.67
C GLU A 606 -4.76 -15.92 -21.93
N SER A 607 -5.18 -17.16 -22.18
CA SER A 607 -6.14 -17.50 -23.23
C SER A 607 -7.57 -17.05 -22.89
N HIS A 608 -8.45 -17.01 -23.88
CA HIS A 608 -9.86 -16.72 -23.65
C HIS A 608 -10.52 -17.71 -22.67
N GLU A 609 -10.12 -19.00 -22.71
CA GLU A 609 -10.62 -20.03 -21.79
C GLU A 609 -10.15 -19.80 -20.37
N GLU A 610 -8.89 -19.39 -20.20
CA GLU A 610 -8.34 -19.06 -18.88
C GLU A 610 -9.01 -17.82 -18.29
N LEU A 611 -9.22 -16.77 -19.10
CA LEU A 611 -9.93 -15.56 -18.66
C LEU A 611 -11.40 -15.86 -18.30
N ALA A 612 -12.06 -16.76 -19.04
CA ALA A 612 -13.43 -17.18 -18.72
C ALA A 612 -13.47 -17.98 -17.39
N ALA A 613 -12.50 -18.85 -17.14
CA ALA A 613 -12.40 -19.58 -15.87
C ALA A 613 -12.08 -18.65 -14.69
N ASP A 614 -11.26 -17.64 -14.92
CA ASP A 614 -10.95 -16.61 -13.93
C ASP A 614 -12.19 -15.74 -13.63
N PHE A 615 -12.97 -15.38 -14.64
CA PHE A 615 -14.24 -14.68 -14.47
C PHE A 615 -15.23 -15.45 -13.58
N GLU A 616 -15.41 -16.76 -13.79
CA GLU A 616 -16.25 -17.58 -12.92
C GLU A 616 -15.74 -17.62 -11.47
N THR A 617 -14.42 -17.65 -11.30
CA THR A 617 -13.79 -17.60 -9.98
C THR A 617 -14.01 -16.23 -9.34
N TRP A 618 -13.86 -15.15 -10.09
CA TRP A 618 -14.11 -13.78 -9.64
C TRP A 618 -15.59 -13.58 -9.26
N LYS A 619 -16.53 -14.05 -10.07
CA LYS A 619 -17.97 -14.03 -9.73
C LYS A 619 -18.28 -14.79 -8.44
N ALA A 620 -17.68 -15.95 -8.25
CA ALA A 620 -17.86 -16.75 -7.04
C ALA A 620 -17.33 -16.05 -5.77
N ARG A 621 -16.41 -15.08 -5.92
CA ARG A 621 -15.86 -14.25 -4.82
C ARG A 621 -16.64 -12.97 -4.55
N GLY A 622 -17.78 -12.77 -5.19
CA GLY A 622 -18.62 -11.60 -5.03
C GLY A 622 -18.66 -10.68 -6.26
N GLY A 623 -17.84 -10.93 -7.26
CA GLY A 623 -17.88 -10.22 -8.55
C GLY A 623 -17.72 -8.70 -8.38
N GLU A 624 -18.54 -7.93 -9.09
CA GLU A 624 -18.53 -6.45 -9.06
C GLU A 624 -18.72 -5.87 -7.66
N ASP A 625 -19.58 -6.48 -6.84
CA ASP A 625 -19.86 -5.99 -5.48
C ASP A 625 -18.63 -6.07 -4.56
N ALA A 626 -17.69 -6.95 -4.86
CA ALA A 626 -16.46 -7.16 -4.10
C ALA A 626 -15.22 -6.53 -4.74
N ASP A 627 -15.33 -5.98 -5.95
CA ASP A 627 -14.21 -5.43 -6.71
C ASP A 627 -14.41 -3.95 -7.07
N PRO A 628 -14.01 -3.02 -6.18
CA PRO A 628 -14.15 -1.59 -6.42
C PRO A 628 -13.32 -1.08 -7.62
N LEU A 629 -12.25 -1.80 -8.00
CA LEU A 629 -11.46 -1.44 -9.18
C LEU A 629 -12.20 -1.77 -10.46
N TYR A 630 -12.97 -2.86 -10.48
CA TYR A 630 -13.85 -3.19 -11.61
C TYR A 630 -14.97 -2.16 -11.74
N THR A 631 -15.59 -1.77 -10.63
CA THR A 631 -16.61 -0.72 -10.62
C THR A 631 -16.04 0.61 -11.15
N ALA A 632 -14.85 1.00 -10.68
CA ALA A 632 -14.18 2.21 -11.18
C ALA A 632 -13.83 2.09 -12.69
N PHE A 633 -13.39 0.92 -13.15
CA PHE A 633 -13.14 0.66 -14.56
C PHE A 633 -14.41 0.81 -15.41
N LYS A 634 -15.53 0.23 -14.98
CA LYS A 634 -16.83 0.37 -15.68
C LYS A 634 -17.24 1.84 -15.80
N HIS A 635 -17.07 2.60 -14.72
CA HIS A 635 -17.40 4.03 -14.73
C HIS A 635 -16.53 4.82 -15.68
N ARG A 636 -15.22 4.62 -15.60
CA ARG A 636 -14.28 5.29 -16.51
C ARG A 636 -14.56 5.05 -17.98
N ASN A 637 -15.15 3.90 -18.30
CA ASN A 637 -15.38 3.46 -19.66
C ASN A 637 -16.88 3.40 -20.03
N ALA A 638 -17.76 4.06 -19.27
CA ALA A 638 -19.21 3.98 -19.42
C ALA A 638 -19.70 4.37 -20.82
N ASP A 639 -19.01 5.26 -21.52
CA ASP A 639 -19.41 5.77 -22.83
C ASP A 639 -19.35 4.71 -23.94
N TRP A 640 -18.45 3.72 -23.80
CA TRP A 640 -18.21 2.74 -24.87
C TRP A 640 -18.30 1.27 -24.40
N LEU A 641 -17.96 0.96 -23.15
CA LEU A 641 -17.73 -0.41 -22.66
C LEU A 641 -18.96 -1.29 -22.82
N GLU A 642 -20.12 -0.83 -22.35
CA GLU A 642 -21.37 -1.59 -22.45
C GLU A 642 -21.74 -1.87 -23.90
N LYS A 643 -21.66 -0.85 -24.75
CA LYS A 643 -21.96 -0.94 -26.19
C LYS A 643 -21.08 -1.99 -26.88
N TYR A 644 -19.78 -1.95 -26.58
CA TYR A 644 -18.82 -2.93 -27.10
C TYR A 644 -19.09 -4.34 -26.59
N CYS A 645 -19.33 -4.50 -25.29
CA CYS A 645 -19.57 -5.82 -24.70
C CYS A 645 -20.84 -6.47 -25.23
N VAL A 646 -21.91 -5.70 -25.35
CA VAL A 646 -23.16 -6.17 -25.94
C VAL A 646 -22.96 -6.50 -27.42
N TYR A 647 -22.25 -5.67 -28.18
CA TYR A 647 -21.91 -5.96 -29.59
C TYR A 647 -21.17 -7.29 -29.72
N MET A 648 -20.17 -7.55 -28.91
CA MET A 648 -19.40 -8.79 -28.93
C MET A 648 -20.22 -9.99 -28.51
N ALA A 649 -21.13 -9.84 -27.56
CA ALA A 649 -22.05 -10.89 -27.14
C ALA A 649 -23.05 -11.24 -28.27
N VAL A 650 -23.63 -10.25 -28.96
CA VAL A 650 -24.48 -10.45 -30.13
C VAL A 650 -23.69 -11.11 -31.27
N LYS A 651 -22.45 -10.63 -31.53
CA LYS A 651 -21.55 -11.19 -32.55
C LYS A 651 -21.28 -12.67 -32.31
N LYS A 652 -20.98 -13.04 -31.05
CA LYS A 652 -20.76 -14.44 -30.66
C LYS A 652 -22.01 -15.28 -30.79
N TYR A 653 -23.18 -14.77 -30.40
CA TYR A 653 -24.46 -15.48 -30.47
C TYR A 653 -24.83 -15.83 -31.94
N PHE A 654 -24.49 -14.94 -32.88
CA PHE A 654 -24.70 -15.17 -34.32
C PHE A 654 -23.41 -15.69 -35.01
N GLU A 655 -22.56 -16.43 -34.29
CA GLU A 655 -21.40 -17.15 -34.82
C GLU A 655 -20.45 -16.29 -35.69
N GLY A 656 -20.30 -14.99 -35.34
CA GLY A 656 -19.43 -14.05 -36.03
C GLY A 656 -20.05 -13.39 -37.29
N GLU A 657 -21.30 -13.63 -37.57
CA GLU A 657 -22.01 -12.98 -38.70
C GLU A 657 -21.91 -11.44 -38.61
N SER A 658 -21.84 -10.82 -39.80
CA SER A 658 -21.82 -9.36 -39.89
C SER A 658 -23.11 -8.76 -39.36
N ARG A 659 -23.01 -7.61 -38.66
CA ARG A 659 -24.16 -6.86 -38.15
C ARG A 659 -25.25 -6.55 -39.22
N HIS A 660 -24.86 -6.49 -40.48
CA HIS A 660 -25.78 -6.27 -41.58
C HIS A 660 -26.72 -7.45 -41.84
N ASN A 661 -26.40 -8.63 -41.34
CA ASN A 661 -27.20 -9.85 -41.46
C ASN A 661 -28.00 -10.15 -40.18
N TRP A 662 -27.87 -9.33 -39.15
CA TRP A 662 -28.55 -9.56 -37.88
C TRP A 662 -30.05 -9.28 -37.98
N PRO A 663 -30.86 -10.00 -37.21
CA PRO A 663 -32.31 -9.74 -37.11
C PRO A 663 -32.62 -8.32 -36.63
N ALA A 664 -33.82 -7.83 -36.99
CA ALA A 664 -34.22 -6.45 -36.74
C ALA A 664 -34.22 -6.04 -35.25
N ASP A 665 -34.41 -7.00 -34.33
CA ASP A 665 -34.40 -6.76 -32.88
C ASP A 665 -33.00 -6.42 -32.33
N VAL A 666 -31.94 -6.77 -33.05
CA VAL A 666 -30.53 -6.50 -32.66
C VAL A 666 -29.75 -5.76 -33.74
N ALA A 667 -30.38 -5.42 -34.88
CA ALA A 667 -29.73 -4.71 -35.99
C ALA A 667 -29.22 -3.31 -35.60
N ARG A 668 -29.74 -2.72 -34.53
CA ARG A 668 -29.32 -1.45 -33.94
C ARG A 668 -29.22 -1.60 -32.46
N TYR A 669 -28.25 -0.91 -31.88
CA TYR A 669 -28.09 -0.84 -30.42
C TYR A 669 -29.33 -0.22 -29.77
N ASN A 670 -29.71 -0.77 -28.63
CA ASN A 670 -30.63 -0.16 -27.66
C ASN A 670 -30.24 -0.62 -26.25
N GLU A 671 -30.47 0.21 -25.28
CA GLU A 671 -30.05 0.02 -23.87
C GLU A 671 -30.65 -1.22 -23.18
N HIS A 672 -31.69 -1.84 -23.73
CA HIS A 672 -32.28 -3.05 -23.15
C HIS A 672 -31.56 -4.34 -23.57
N LEU A 673 -30.64 -4.27 -24.54
CA LEU A 673 -29.91 -5.45 -25.00
C LEU A 673 -28.94 -6.00 -23.92
N ILE A 674 -28.48 -5.18 -23.00
CA ILE A 674 -27.64 -5.64 -21.90
C ILE A 674 -28.39 -6.58 -20.94
N ASP A 675 -29.69 -6.37 -20.76
CA ASP A 675 -30.55 -7.19 -19.90
C ASP A 675 -31.14 -8.41 -20.64
N ASP A 676 -30.91 -8.53 -21.96
CA ASP A 676 -31.40 -9.66 -22.74
C ASP A 676 -30.63 -10.95 -22.38
N LYS A 677 -31.33 -11.94 -21.87
CA LYS A 677 -30.75 -13.22 -21.41
C LYS A 677 -29.93 -13.96 -22.48
N ARG A 678 -30.09 -13.62 -23.74
CA ARG A 678 -29.29 -14.19 -24.83
C ARG A 678 -27.85 -13.67 -24.79
N PHE A 679 -27.63 -12.48 -24.29
CA PHE A 679 -26.36 -11.75 -24.41
C PHE A 679 -25.74 -11.38 -23.07
N HIS A 680 -26.53 -11.26 -22.01
CA HIS A 680 -26.15 -10.75 -20.71
C HIS A 680 -24.86 -11.41 -20.15
N ASP A 681 -24.84 -12.74 -19.99
CA ASP A 681 -23.72 -13.46 -19.40
C ASP A 681 -22.42 -13.28 -20.22
N GLU A 682 -22.56 -13.25 -21.55
CA GLU A 682 -21.40 -13.03 -22.43
C GLU A 682 -20.94 -11.58 -22.39
N ALA A 683 -21.84 -10.61 -22.30
CA ALA A 683 -21.49 -9.20 -22.19
C ALA A 683 -20.74 -8.92 -20.87
N GLU A 684 -21.15 -9.54 -19.77
CA GLU A 684 -20.42 -9.47 -18.50
C GLU A 684 -19.02 -10.06 -18.61
N LEU A 685 -18.87 -11.21 -19.27
CA LEU A 685 -17.56 -11.82 -19.51
C LEU A 685 -16.67 -10.90 -20.35
N GLN A 686 -17.21 -10.29 -21.39
CA GLN A 686 -16.47 -9.33 -22.24
C GLN A 686 -16.02 -8.11 -21.44
N ALA A 687 -16.87 -7.58 -20.57
CA ALA A 687 -16.51 -6.46 -19.68
C ALA A 687 -15.38 -6.82 -18.72
N TYR A 688 -15.43 -8.03 -18.14
CA TYR A 688 -14.35 -8.53 -17.30
C TYR A 688 -13.03 -8.71 -18.07
N MET A 689 -13.07 -9.24 -19.29
CA MET A 689 -11.88 -9.38 -20.13
C MET A 689 -11.25 -8.01 -20.46
N GLN A 690 -12.07 -6.99 -20.72
CA GLN A 690 -11.57 -5.63 -20.93
C GLN A 690 -10.95 -5.04 -19.65
N TYR A 691 -11.52 -5.33 -18.50
CA TYR A 691 -10.94 -4.95 -17.21
C TYR A 691 -9.57 -5.60 -16.98
N ARG A 692 -9.41 -6.88 -17.29
CA ARG A 692 -8.13 -7.60 -17.20
C ARG A 692 -7.08 -6.99 -18.13
N PHE A 693 -7.51 -6.57 -19.34
CA PHE A 693 -6.64 -5.85 -20.27
C PHE A 693 -6.20 -4.50 -19.69
N ASP A 694 -7.13 -3.71 -19.15
CA ASP A 694 -6.84 -2.40 -18.54
C ASP A 694 -5.82 -2.53 -17.40
N LEU A 695 -6.00 -3.49 -16.51
CA LEU A 695 -5.05 -3.76 -15.43
C LEU A 695 -3.65 -4.10 -15.95
N ALA A 696 -3.55 -5.02 -16.91
CA ALA A 696 -2.29 -5.44 -17.49
C ALA A 696 -1.59 -4.29 -18.24
N TRP A 697 -2.34 -3.49 -18.95
CA TRP A 697 -1.84 -2.31 -19.67
C TRP A 697 -1.32 -1.25 -18.71
N CYS A 698 -2.09 -0.89 -17.69
CA CYS A 698 -1.67 0.05 -16.66
C CYS A 698 -0.40 -0.41 -15.95
N GLU A 699 -0.30 -1.69 -15.64
CA GLU A 699 0.89 -2.27 -15.01
C GLU A 699 2.13 -2.18 -15.92
N LEU A 700 1.94 -2.45 -17.23
CA LEU A 700 3.02 -2.31 -18.20
C LEU A 700 3.49 -0.85 -18.36
N MET A 701 2.55 0.10 -18.42
CA MET A 701 2.87 1.54 -18.52
C MET A 701 3.63 2.01 -17.28
N ASN A 702 3.17 1.64 -16.08
CA ASN A 702 3.87 1.94 -14.84
C ASN A 702 5.30 1.37 -14.83
N TYR A 703 5.47 0.16 -15.34
CA TYR A 703 6.80 -0.45 -15.46
C TYR A 703 7.72 0.30 -16.43
N ALA A 704 7.20 0.68 -17.62
CA ALA A 704 7.94 1.45 -18.59
C ALA A 704 8.39 2.81 -18.02
N HIS A 705 7.49 3.57 -17.42
CA HIS A 705 7.78 4.86 -16.81
C HIS A 705 8.81 4.75 -15.67
N LYS A 706 8.70 3.72 -14.83
CA LYS A 706 9.71 3.44 -13.78
C LYS A 706 11.11 3.19 -14.34
N LYS A 707 11.20 2.67 -15.57
CA LYS A 707 12.48 2.45 -16.30
C LYS A 707 12.91 3.65 -17.12
N GLY A 708 12.17 4.75 -17.10
CA GLY A 708 12.44 5.96 -17.90
C GLY A 708 12.08 5.81 -19.37
N ILE A 709 11.22 4.84 -19.71
CA ILE A 709 10.70 4.63 -21.06
C ILE A 709 9.30 5.22 -21.17
N GLU A 710 9.11 6.15 -22.07
CA GLU A 710 7.81 6.72 -22.43
C GLU A 710 7.23 5.93 -23.62
N VAL A 711 5.93 5.61 -23.56
CA VAL A 711 5.27 4.84 -24.62
C VAL A 711 4.48 5.78 -25.53
N ILE A 712 4.77 5.73 -26.81
CA ILE A 712 4.03 6.45 -27.84
C ILE A 712 2.98 5.47 -28.39
N GLY A 713 1.70 5.77 -28.15
CA GLY A 713 0.57 5.02 -28.68
C GLY A 713 0.34 5.32 -30.17
N ASP A 714 -0.52 4.52 -30.76
CA ASP A 714 -1.04 4.71 -32.11
C ASP A 714 -2.56 4.59 -32.08
N ILE A 715 -3.25 5.51 -32.74
CA ILE A 715 -4.72 5.59 -32.73
C ILE A 715 -5.23 5.17 -34.10
N PRO A 716 -6.11 4.15 -34.20
CA PRO A 716 -6.77 3.84 -35.45
C PRO A 716 -7.72 4.99 -35.85
N MET A 717 -7.42 5.64 -36.99
CA MET A 717 -8.24 6.76 -37.46
C MET A 717 -9.64 6.35 -37.92
N TYR A 718 -9.86 5.07 -38.18
CA TYR A 718 -11.13 4.52 -38.64
C TYR A 718 -11.46 3.23 -37.91
N VAL A 719 -12.73 2.86 -37.92
CA VAL A 719 -13.22 1.57 -37.44
C VAL A 719 -13.87 0.80 -38.57
N SER A 720 -13.98 -0.50 -38.42
CA SER A 720 -14.70 -1.33 -39.40
C SER A 720 -16.15 -0.86 -39.55
N ASP A 721 -16.69 -1.00 -40.77
CA ASP A 721 -18.14 -0.90 -40.97
C ASP A 721 -18.90 -1.91 -40.09
N ASP A 722 -18.30 -3.06 -39.80
CA ASP A 722 -18.81 -4.07 -38.87
C ASP A 722 -18.17 -3.91 -37.49
N SER A 723 -18.47 -2.79 -36.83
CA SER A 723 -17.90 -2.41 -35.51
C SER A 723 -19.00 -2.07 -34.51
N ALA A 724 -18.65 -2.13 -33.23
CA ALA A 724 -19.49 -1.67 -32.13
C ALA A 724 -19.80 -0.18 -32.26
N ASP A 725 -18.79 0.62 -32.63
CA ASP A 725 -18.92 2.07 -32.79
C ASP A 725 -19.94 2.43 -33.87
N ALA A 726 -19.84 1.83 -35.08
CA ALA A 726 -20.77 2.09 -36.18
C ALA A 726 -22.17 1.48 -35.93
N TRP A 727 -22.27 0.48 -35.06
CA TRP A 727 -23.54 -0.13 -34.66
C TRP A 727 -24.28 0.66 -33.59
N SER A 728 -23.55 1.15 -32.58
CA SER A 728 -24.12 1.84 -31.42
C SER A 728 -24.35 3.34 -31.67
N GLU A 729 -23.48 3.98 -32.48
CA GLU A 729 -23.52 5.42 -32.76
C GLU A 729 -23.45 5.71 -34.28
N PRO A 730 -24.42 5.20 -35.06
CA PRO A 730 -24.42 5.31 -36.52
C PRO A 730 -24.47 6.76 -37.01
N GLU A 731 -24.97 7.70 -36.21
CA GLU A 731 -25.01 9.13 -36.53
C GLU A 731 -23.63 9.79 -36.66
N ASN A 732 -22.59 9.19 -36.05
CA ASN A 732 -21.24 9.68 -36.16
C ASN A 732 -20.55 9.32 -37.48
N PHE A 733 -21.18 8.52 -38.32
CA PHE A 733 -20.64 8.00 -39.57
C PHE A 733 -21.53 8.32 -40.78
N TRP A 734 -20.94 8.37 -41.97
CA TRP A 734 -21.69 8.47 -43.21
C TRP A 734 -22.28 7.11 -43.62
N LEU A 735 -23.40 6.75 -42.97
CA LEU A 735 -24.11 5.50 -43.19
C LEU A 735 -25.48 5.76 -43.85
N SER A 736 -25.94 4.78 -44.62
CA SER A 736 -27.30 4.73 -45.18
C SER A 736 -28.33 4.34 -44.09
N ASP A 737 -29.62 4.48 -44.41
CA ASP A 737 -30.73 4.02 -43.56
C ASP A 737 -30.63 2.52 -43.18
N THR A 738 -29.95 1.74 -44.01
CA THR A 738 -29.71 0.30 -43.81
C THR A 738 -28.40 0.05 -43.03
N GLY A 739 -27.70 1.10 -42.58
CA GLY A 739 -26.48 1.03 -41.80
C GLY A 739 -25.18 0.73 -42.61
N LYS A 740 -25.25 0.73 -43.95
CA LYS A 740 -24.10 0.54 -44.82
C LYS A 740 -23.38 1.84 -45.08
N ALA A 741 -22.06 1.81 -45.13
CA ALA A 741 -21.24 2.98 -45.43
C ALA A 741 -21.65 3.60 -46.82
N ILE A 742 -21.95 4.90 -46.83
CA ILE A 742 -22.19 5.70 -48.02
C ILE A 742 -20.87 6.23 -48.55
N GLU A 743 -19.99 6.59 -47.67
CA GLU A 743 -18.67 7.12 -47.95
C GLU A 743 -17.63 6.28 -47.18
N ILE A 744 -16.59 5.84 -47.90
CA ILE A 744 -15.57 4.94 -47.38
C ILE A 744 -14.18 5.58 -47.47
N SER A 745 -13.34 5.23 -46.54
CA SER A 745 -11.95 5.70 -46.43
C SER A 745 -11.05 5.05 -47.46
N GLY A 746 -9.98 5.76 -47.83
CA GLY A 746 -8.94 5.31 -48.74
C GLY A 746 -7.80 6.29 -48.82
N ALA A 747 -6.80 5.97 -49.63
CA ALA A 747 -5.67 6.85 -49.91
C ALA A 747 -5.57 7.15 -51.39
N PRO A 748 -5.15 8.38 -51.81
CA PRO A 748 -4.89 8.71 -53.20
C PRO A 748 -3.68 7.93 -53.71
N PRO A 749 -3.52 7.88 -55.07
CA PRO A 749 -2.32 7.28 -55.68
C PRO A 749 -1.01 7.85 -55.14
N ASP A 750 -0.07 6.95 -54.83
CA ASP A 750 1.28 7.27 -54.40
C ASP A 750 2.29 6.35 -55.02
N ASN A 751 3.58 6.44 -54.59
CA ASN A 751 4.66 5.60 -55.14
C ASN A 751 4.52 4.11 -54.78
N PHE A 752 3.75 3.77 -53.76
CA PHE A 752 3.53 2.39 -53.31
C PHE A 752 2.26 1.79 -53.89
N ALA A 753 1.26 2.62 -54.12
CA ALA A 753 -0.04 2.24 -54.68
C ALA A 753 -0.43 3.22 -55.79
N PRO A 754 0.03 2.99 -57.06
CA PRO A 754 -0.20 3.92 -58.16
C PRO A 754 -1.67 4.15 -58.53
N GLU A 755 -2.56 3.25 -58.13
CA GLU A 755 -4.02 3.37 -58.31
C GLU A 755 -4.73 3.85 -57.07
N GLY A 756 -4.00 4.18 -55.99
CA GLY A 756 -4.55 4.48 -54.68
C GLY A 756 -5.00 3.24 -53.93
N GLN A 757 -5.56 3.44 -52.72
CA GLN A 757 -6.05 2.37 -51.84
C GLN A 757 -7.50 2.65 -51.45
N VAL A 758 -8.30 1.60 -51.37
CA VAL A 758 -9.64 1.65 -50.77
C VAL A 758 -9.65 0.77 -49.54
N TRP A 759 -9.82 1.38 -48.39
CA TRP A 759 -9.76 0.67 -47.09
C TRP A 759 -11.14 0.15 -46.65
N GLY A 760 -12.23 0.78 -47.14
CA GLY A 760 -13.59 0.30 -46.93
C GLY A 760 -14.22 0.65 -45.59
N ASN A 761 -13.53 1.35 -44.73
CA ASN A 761 -14.09 1.80 -43.46
C ASN A 761 -15.00 3.02 -43.67
N PRO A 762 -16.11 3.17 -42.91
CA PRO A 762 -16.96 4.34 -43.00
C PRO A 762 -16.20 5.60 -42.57
N THR A 763 -16.46 6.72 -43.24
CA THR A 763 -15.94 8.01 -42.85
C THR A 763 -16.78 8.68 -41.78
N PHE A 764 -16.14 9.51 -40.93
CA PHE A 764 -16.84 10.21 -39.85
C PHE A 764 -17.61 11.43 -40.32
N ARG A 765 -18.71 11.71 -39.64
CA ARG A 765 -19.48 12.94 -39.79
C ARG A 765 -18.95 14.02 -38.85
N TRP A 766 -17.84 14.64 -39.24
CA TRP A 766 -17.16 15.69 -38.46
C TRP A 766 -18.03 16.90 -38.12
N ASP A 767 -19.09 17.12 -38.94
CA ASP A 767 -20.09 18.16 -38.72
C ASP A 767 -21.03 17.83 -37.55
N HIS A 768 -21.19 16.55 -37.24
CA HIS A 768 -22.03 16.06 -36.15
C HIS A 768 -21.25 15.87 -34.83
N MET A 769 -20.01 15.51 -34.91
CA MET A 769 -19.16 15.19 -33.77
C MET A 769 -18.61 16.42 -33.01
N LYS A 770 -19.14 17.62 -33.22
CA LYS A 770 -18.67 18.87 -32.59
C LYS A 770 -19.23 19.07 -31.20
#